data_d483e61d29a3b7a4d1e440363c77c772
#
_entry.id   d483e61d29a3b7a4d1e440363c77c772
#
_cell.length_a   1.000
_cell.length_b   1.000
_cell.length_c   1.000
_cell.angle_alpha   90.00
_cell.angle_beta   90.00
_cell.angle_gamma   90.00
#
_symmetry.space_group_name_H-M   'P 1'
#
loop_
_entity.id
_entity.type
_entity.pdbx_description
1 polymer ?
#
loop_
_entity_poly.entity_id
_entity_poly.type
_entity_poly.pdbx_seq_one_letter_code
_entity_poly.pdbx_strand_id
1 'polypeptide(L)'
;MNIISKFICVLFIYIFAVAVYSQDESRASRTWSVQKYDITASLPQSENDRYLNVRAILSLKNVGSGAASRLTLRISPNAEVSAVKINDAAAEFTKGEEKIGTATLQRVILRTPSVQSNGNLLISVDYKLKVDENSGLSAISPVGVQFLPLSFWYPTPNSWYFARGADFAPLRLQVNAPNGQTVVSSGALTANAFDQKLNVQPFFITGNWDTITTSNVSMLIPKGMSDDAQKRANELAVLANEAKTFTAGLLGAAADIPLRIIAVRRGAGFSGGGTIFVDDNVFRRQKIDSQTVMTIAESIAKMWLGNIATVGGDGFGVIREGLSRYIATQFIESKYGKEIADIERLRQRTAYAAIVKRDSPLTIVSPLDDYYFPAVTNKGAMIWRILEKKIGREEFYNALRSSMKDGDLQLSELRSAFSAQKPFLDYAFEQVTDMNLLVGLPQPVGGETKVALRNVGSIEAQVNVTATTAIGENLSAQTTIPAKGFGEAVFRTNNKIVRTEVDKDKLYPQTEYSDDTAPRQFDESDAILVIKRAFDKQDYATAEKNARTVLQTSPRLDDARIFLARALSAQGKTAEAEKEFQSVLNENLPTARSIAWANVGLGEINLKNGQLANALKYFDQAVKADAEYGATLASRQGRNKASNLATIEEGIKNFFAQFDKAAVSNRKTEVQSLLLSGEVAKFAAGLSGQTEQWQTKVLQVDKFDDNNILVETNLNVKLLNREPESGTAIFRLTKIGNNYKLSGVEMFEVR
;
A
#
# COMPACT_ATOMS: atom_id res chain seq x y z
N MET A 1 57.35 -20.35 -11.24
CA MET A 1 56.52 -19.27 -10.71
C MET A 1 55.73 -18.54 -11.81
N ASN A 2 55.30 -19.25 -12.88
CA ASN A 2 54.64 -18.62 -14.04
C ASN A 2 53.39 -19.33 -14.56
N ILE A 3 52.88 -20.37 -13.89
CA ILE A 3 51.68 -21.07 -14.34
C ILE A 3 50.47 -20.71 -13.41
N ILE A 4 50.71 -20.49 -12.15
CA ILE A 4 49.62 -20.12 -11.18
C ILE A 4 49.09 -18.70 -11.41
N SER A 5 49.98 -17.77 -11.84
CA SER A 5 49.57 -16.39 -12.18
C SER A 5 48.67 -16.28 -13.40
N LYS A 6 48.79 -17.16 -14.38
CA LYS A 6 47.93 -17.16 -15.58
C LYS A 6 46.56 -17.78 -15.31
N PHE A 7 46.49 -18.74 -14.38
CA PHE A 7 45.17 -19.33 -13.99
C PHE A 7 44.32 -18.36 -13.16
N ILE A 8 44.93 -17.55 -12.32
CA ILE A 8 44.23 -16.54 -11.52
C ILE A 8 43.68 -15.41 -12.40
N CYS A 9 44.41 -14.96 -13.42
CA CYS A 9 43.91 -13.95 -14.38
C CYS A 9 42.76 -14.45 -15.25
N VAL A 10 42.78 -15.72 -15.66
CA VAL A 10 41.68 -16.32 -16.45
C VAL A 10 40.44 -16.54 -15.59
N LEU A 11 40.60 -16.89 -14.30
CA LEU A 11 39.48 -17.04 -13.37
C LEU A 11 38.85 -15.69 -13.04
N PHE A 12 39.64 -14.61 -12.90
CA PHE A 12 39.11 -13.26 -12.69
C PHE A 12 38.39 -12.70 -13.93
N ILE A 13 38.84 -13.01 -15.14
CA ILE A 13 38.14 -12.62 -16.38
C ILE A 13 36.83 -13.38 -16.53
N TYR A 14 36.75 -14.64 -16.12
CA TYR A 14 35.50 -15.41 -16.16
C TYR A 14 34.50 -14.95 -15.11
N ILE A 15 34.95 -14.55 -13.92
CA ILE A 15 34.05 -14.00 -12.85
C ILE A 15 33.54 -12.63 -13.26
N PHE A 16 34.32 -11.79 -13.95
CA PHE A 16 33.85 -10.51 -14.48
C PHE A 16 32.93 -10.67 -15.70
N ALA A 17 33.14 -11.68 -16.55
CA ALA A 17 32.26 -11.93 -17.69
C ALA A 17 30.88 -12.45 -17.27
N VAL A 18 30.77 -13.21 -16.17
CA VAL A 18 29.47 -13.67 -15.63
C VAL A 18 28.73 -12.55 -14.92
N ALA A 19 29.41 -11.58 -14.30
CA ALA A 19 28.79 -10.43 -13.68
C ALA A 19 28.25 -9.39 -14.69
N VAL A 20 28.81 -9.32 -15.89
CA VAL A 20 28.37 -8.40 -16.96
C VAL A 20 27.13 -8.95 -17.70
N TYR A 21 26.92 -10.27 -17.73
CA TYR A 21 25.75 -10.86 -18.40
C TYR A 21 24.45 -10.78 -17.56
N SER A 22 24.50 -10.45 -16.26
CA SER A 22 23.31 -10.31 -15.42
C SER A 22 22.72 -8.89 -15.42
N GLN A 23 23.43 -7.90 -15.98
CA GLN A 23 22.96 -6.51 -16.02
C GLN A 23 22.21 -6.12 -17.29
N ASP A 24 22.26 -6.92 -18.36
CA ASP A 24 21.62 -6.60 -19.64
C ASP A 24 20.18 -7.12 -19.79
N GLU A 25 19.68 -7.93 -18.84
CA GLU A 25 18.30 -8.39 -18.82
C GLU A 25 17.29 -7.30 -18.34
N SER A 26 17.76 -6.20 -17.80
CA SER A 26 16.92 -5.13 -17.25
C SER A 26 16.32 -4.19 -18.30
N ARG A 27 16.74 -4.26 -19.55
CA ARG A 27 16.20 -3.47 -20.68
C ARG A 27 15.45 -4.36 -21.66
N ALA A 28 14.32 -4.93 -21.22
CA ALA A 28 13.43 -5.61 -22.14
C ALA A 28 12.97 -4.62 -23.23
N SER A 29 13.39 -4.86 -24.48
CA SER A 29 12.94 -4.04 -25.60
C SER A 29 11.43 -4.19 -25.75
N ARG A 30 10.71 -3.08 -25.73
CA ARG A 30 9.27 -2.99 -25.95
C ARG A 30 9.00 -3.21 -27.44
N THR A 31 8.95 -4.46 -27.90
CA THR A 31 8.65 -4.79 -29.28
C THR A 31 7.16 -4.76 -29.58
N TRP A 32 6.33 -5.22 -28.64
CA TRP A 32 4.91 -5.32 -28.77
C TRP A 32 4.20 -4.47 -27.72
N SER A 33 3.16 -3.75 -28.12
CA SER A 33 2.24 -3.04 -27.23
C SER A 33 0.83 -3.58 -27.43
N VAL A 34 0.09 -3.77 -26.33
CA VAL A 34 -1.32 -4.13 -26.41
C VAL A 34 -2.11 -2.88 -26.75
N GLN A 35 -2.99 -2.99 -27.76
CA GLN A 35 -3.91 -1.93 -28.17
C GLN A 35 -5.32 -2.16 -27.59
N LYS A 36 -5.68 -3.42 -27.35
CA LYS A 36 -6.96 -3.80 -26.76
C LYS A 36 -6.90 -5.22 -26.22
N TYR A 37 -7.56 -5.43 -25.10
CA TYR A 37 -7.96 -6.74 -24.59
C TYR A 37 -9.44 -7.02 -24.85
N ASP A 38 -9.77 -8.25 -25.30
CA ASP A 38 -11.13 -8.79 -25.27
C ASP A 38 -11.04 -10.16 -24.56
N ILE A 39 -11.53 -10.21 -23.30
CA ILE A 39 -11.38 -11.37 -22.46
C ILE A 39 -12.75 -11.90 -22.04
N THR A 40 -12.95 -13.21 -22.21
CA THR A 40 -14.06 -13.93 -21.63
C THR A 40 -13.54 -14.91 -20.61
N ALA A 41 -13.99 -14.79 -19.36
CA ALA A 41 -13.63 -15.66 -18.25
C ALA A 41 -14.88 -16.36 -17.72
N SER A 42 -14.79 -17.67 -17.44
CA SER A 42 -15.87 -18.46 -16.87
C SER A 42 -15.44 -19.07 -15.54
N LEU A 43 -16.18 -18.73 -14.49
CA LEU A 43 -15.94 -19.19 -13.14
C LEU A 43 -16.45 -20.62 -12.94
N PRO A 44 -15.87 -21.38 -11.99
CA PRO A 44 -16.35 -22.72 -11.66
C PRO A 44 -17.77 -22.67 -11.09
N GLN A 45 -18.56 -23.70 -11.41
CA GLN A 45 -19.92 -23.87 -10.90
C GLN A 45 -19.96 -24.77 -9.66
N SER A 46 -18.86 -25.42 -9.31
CA SER A 46 -18.71 -26.32 -8.17
C SER A 46 -17.72 -25.75 -7.17
N GLU A 47 -18.01 -25.90 -5.86
CA GLU A 47 -17.15 -25.44 -4.76
C GLU A 47 -15.75 -26.07 -4.76
N ASN A 48 -15.61 -27.27 -5.33
CA ASN A 48 -14.36 -28.01 -5.38
C ASN A 48 -13.55 -27.74 -6.66
N ASP A 49 -14.17 -27.11 -7.66
CA ASP A 49 -13.48 -26.72 -8.88
C ASP A 49 -12.71 -25.41 -8.64
N ARG A 50 -11.41 -25.45 -8.90
CA ARG A 50 -10.48 -24.36 -8.64
C ARG A 50 -9.87 -23.81 -9.94
N TYR A 51 -10.56 -24.01 -11.07
CA TYR A 51 -10.12 -23.55 -12.37
C TYR A 51 -10.93 -22.37 -12.89
N LEU A 52 -10.23 -21.34 -13.36
CA LEU A 52 -10.78 -20.28 -14.20
C LEU A 52 -10.59 -20.69 -15.66
N ASN A 53 -11.66 -20.76 -16.44
CA ASN A 53 -11.57 -20.99 -17.89
C ASN A 53 -11.55 -19.65 -18.60
N VAL A 54 -10.57 -19.41 -19.47
CA VAL A 54 -10.37 -18.09 -20.09
C VAL A 54 -10.10 -18.24 -21.58
N ARG A 55 -10.73 -17.37 -22.36
CA ARG A 55 -10.33 -16.98 -23.72
C ARG A 55 -9.90 -15.52 -23.69
N ALA A 56 -8.66 -15.24 -24.03
CA ALA A 56 -8.11 -13.89 -24.13
C ALA A 56 -7.72 -13.58 -25.57
N ILE A 57 -8.27 -12.50 -26.10
CA ILE A 57 -7.92 -11.97 -27.43
C ILE A 57 -7.16 -10.65 -27.21
N LEU A 58 -5.97 -10.56 -27.78
CA LEU A 58 -5.09 -9.41 -27.71
C LEU A 58 -4.91 -8.81 -29.09
N SER A 59 -5.27 -7.55 -29.24
CA SER A 59 -4.88 -6.73 -30.39
C SER A 59 -3.52 -6.12 -30.08
N LEU A 60 -2.49 -6.51 -30.82
CA LEU A 60 -1.11 -6.10 -30.60
C LEU A 60 -0.62 -5.20 -31.72
N LYS A 61 0.28 -4.26 -31.40
CA LYS A 61 1.00 -3.43 -32.35
C LYS A 61 2.50 -3.62 -32.18
N ASN A 62 3.23 -3.79 -33.27
CA ASN A 62 4.69 -3.76 -33.23
C ASN A 62 5.16 -2.30 -33.06
N VAL A 63 5.68 -1.98 -31.88
CA VAL A 63 6.24 -0.65 -31.55
C VAL A 63 7.76 -0.63 -31.59
N GLY A 64 8.39 -1.74 -32.03
CA GLY A 64 9.83 -1.82 -32.28
C GLY A 64 10.22 -1.07 -33.57
N SER A 65 11.50 -0.79 -33.73
CA SER A 65 12.06 -0.07 -34.88
C SER A 65 12.13 -0.92 -36.16
N GLY A 66 11.96 -2.24 -36.05
CA GLY A 66 12.06 -3.18 -37.20
C GLY A 66 10.90 -4.16 -37.28
N ALA A 67 10.91 -5.01 -38.29
CA ALA A 67 9.96 -6.09 -38.46
C ALA A 67 10.14 -7.15 -37.34
N ALA A 68 9.03 -7.64 -36.77
CA ALA A 68 9.00 -8.67 -35.75
C ALA A 68 8.33 -9.94 -36.28
N SER A 69 8.98 -11.11 -36.08
CA SER A 69 8.47 -12.43 -36.45
C SER A 69 8.39 -13.40 -35.27
N ARG A 70 8.57 -12.89 -34.07
CA ARG A 70 8.47 -13.64 -32.81
C ARG A 70 7.67 -12.88 -31.79
N LEU A 71 6.80 -13.60 -31.09
CA LEU A 71 6.04 -13.08 -29.94
C LEU A 71 6.27 -14.02 -28.75
N THR A 72 6.56 -13.46 -27.60
CA THR A 72 6.56 -14.17 -26.33
C THR A 72 5.50 -13.58 -25.45
N LEU A 73 4.50 -14.39 -25.09
CA LEU A 73 3.50 -14.04 -24.07
C LEU A 73 3.94 -14.59 -22.73
N ARG A 74 3.62 -13.87 -21.67
CA ARG A 74 3.84 -14.26 -20.28
C ARG A 74 2.51 -14.42 -19.59
N ILE A 75 2.37 -15.47 -18.80
CA ILE A 75 1.15 -15.83 -18.09
C ILE A 75 1.54 -16.55 -16.78
N SER A 76 0.58 -16.72 -15.88
CA SER A 76 0.75 -17.50 -14.64
C SER A 76 1.37 -18.88 -14.93
N PRO A 77 2.29 -19.38 -14.10
CA PRO A 77 2.83 -20.73 -14.25
C PRO A 77 1.78 -21.83 -14.13
N ASN A 78 0.66 -21.53 -13.44
CA ASN A 78 -0.47 -22.44 -13.26
C ASN A 78 -1.45 -22.43 -14.45
N ALA A 79 -1.16 -21.69 -15.52
CA ALA A 79 -2.02 -21.64 -16.70
C ALA A 79 -1.77 -22.86 -17.62
N GLU A 80 -2.81 -23.62 -17.88
CA GLU A 80 -2.81 -24.74 -18.83
C GLU A 80 -3.28 -24.23 -20.19
N VAL A 81 -2.34 -23.67 -21.00
CA VAL A 81 -2.65 -23.20 -22.35
C VAL A 81 -2.97 -24.37 -23.27
N SER A 82 -4.17 -24.37 -23.84
CA SER A 82 -4.71 -25.43 -24.70
C SER A 82 -4.64 -25.08 -26.19
N ALA A 83 -4.83 -23.81 -26.54
CA ALA A 83 -4.80 -23.37 -27.93
C ALA A 83 -4.33 -21.93 -28.06
N VAL A 84 -3.65 -21.65 -29.17
CA VAL A 84 -3.30 -20.30 -29.60
C VAL A 84 -3.65 -20.12 -31.06
N LYS A 85 -4.20 -18.94 -31.41
CA LYS A 85 -4.47 -18.55 -32.79
C LYS A 85 -3.80 -17.23 -33.12
N ILE A 86 -3.31 -17.11 -34.35
CA ILE A 86 -2.77 -15.87 -34.92
C ILE A 86 -3.68 -15.47 -36.09
N ASN A 87 -4.32 -14.30 -36.03
CA ASN A 87 -5.27 -13.84 -37.03
C ASN A 87 -6.30 -14.94 -37.39
N ASP A 88 -6.88 -15.58 -36.35
CA ASP A 88 -7.84 -16.68 -36.38
C ASP A 88 -7.33 -18.04 -36.89
N ALA A 89 -6.09 -18.13 -37.38
CA ALA A 89 -5.48 -19.40 -37.75
C ALA A 89 -4.79 -20.06 -36.54
N ALA A 90 -4.94 -21.37 -36.38
CA ALA A 90 -4.25 -22.13 -35.34
C ALA A 90 -2.74 -21.97 -35.47
N ALA A 91 -2.07 -21.77 -34.37
CA ALA A 91 -0.63 -21.56 -34.28
C ALA A 91 0.03 -22.54 -33.34
N GLU A 92 1.16 -23.08 -33.75
CA GLU A 92 2.03 -23.86 -32.87
C GLU A 92 2.75 -22.93 -31.89
N PHE A 93 2.92 -23.39 -30.65
CA PHE A 93 3.64 -22.66 -29.62
C PHE A 93 4.52 -23.58 -28.79
N THR A 94 5.55 -22.99 -28.20
CA THR A 94 6.39 -23.68 -27.22
C THR A 94 6.24 -23.03 -25.87
N LYS A 95 6.38 -23.81 -24.80
CA LYS A 95 6.35 -23.33 -23.42
C LYS A 95 7.77 -23.21 -22.88
N GLY A 96 7.96 -22.25 -22.01
CA GLY A 96 9.20 -22.04 -21.26
C GLY A 96 8.90 -21.36 -19.94
N GLU A 97 9.92 -21.16 -19.13
CA GLU A 97 9.81 -20.45 -17.85
C GLU A 97 10.66 -19.18 -17.88
N GLU A 98 10.26 -18.20 -17.11
CA GLU A 98 10.99 -16.96 -16.85
C GLU A 98 10.92 -16.65 -15.37
N LYS A 99 12.07 -16.46 -14.73
CA LYS A 99 12.15 -16.02 -13.34
C LYS A 99 12.17 -14.50 -13.27
N ILE A 100 11.32 -13.95 -12.42
CA ILE A 100 11.21 -12.50 -12.15
C ILE A 100 11.28 -12.33 -10.64
N GLY A 101 12.42 -11.95 -10.11
CA GLY A 101 12.64 -11.91 -8.67
C GLY A 101 12.44 -13.30 -8.06
N THR A 102 11.51 -13.42 -7.12
CA THR A 102 11.12 -14.69 -6.50
C THR A 102 9.98 -15.41 -7.23
N ALA A 103 9.35 -14.77 -8.23
CA ALA A 103 8.25 -15.32 -9.01
C ALA A 103 8.75 -16.05 -10.25
N THR A 104 8.02 -17.07 -10.67
CA THR A 104 8.22 -17.77 -11.95
C THR A 104 7.01 -17.54 -12.82
N LEU A 105 7.19 -17.16 -14.08
CA LEU A 105 6.14 -17.04 -15.08
C LEU A 105 6.29 -18.10 -16.16
N GLN A 106 5.19 -18.53 -16.76
CA GLN A 106 5.19 -19.32 -17.97
C GLN A 106 5.34 -18.39 -19.18
N ARG A 107 6.24 -18.73 -20.10
CA ARG A 107 6.34 -18.12 -21.42
C ARG A 107 5.64 -18.99 -22.45
N VAL A 108 4.80 -18.36 -23.28
CA VAL A 108 4.22 -18.95 -24.47
C VAL A 108 4.88 -18.28 -25.67
N ILE A 109 5.70 -19.04 -26.38
CA ILE A 109 6.59 -18.54 -27.45
C ILE A 109 5.99 -18.92 -28.78
N LEU A 110 5.80 -17.94 -29.66
CA LEU A 110 5.15 -18.03 -30.94
C LEU A 110 6.07 -17.52 -32.05
N ARG A 111 6.05 -18.22 -33.22
CA ARG A 111 6.50 -17.65 -34.48
C ARG A 111 5.30 -16.95 -35.13
N THR A 112 5.46 -15.70 -35.52
CA THR A 112 4.42 -14.91 -36.16
C THR A 112 4.80 -14.64 -37.61
N PRO A 113 3.84 -14.31 -38.49
CA PRO A 113 4.16 -13.64 -39.74
C PRO A 113 5.04 -12.42 -39.47
N SER A 114 5.89 -12.04 -40.43
CA SER A 114 6.70 -10.83 -40.30
C SER A 114 5.81 -9.59 -40.24
N VAL A 115 5.76 -8.95 -39.08
CA VAL A 115 4.95 -7.73 -38.85
C VAL A 115 5.87 -6.53 -38.84
N GLN A 116 5.69 -5.62 -39.80
CA GLN A 116 6.47 -4.40 -39.90
C GLN A 116 6.28 -3.50 -38.68
N SER A 117 7.21 -2.56 -38.44
CA SER A 117 7.04 -1.51 -37.44
C SER A 117 5.69 -0.81 -37.64
N ASN A 118 4.97 -0.55 -36.55
CA ASN A 118 3.58 -0.05 -36.54
C ASN A 118 2.51 -1.00 -37.10
N GLY A 119 2.86 -2.21 -37.55
CA GLY A 119 1.90 -3.23 -37.98
C GLY A 119 1.17 -3.88 -36.82
N ASN A 120 -0.01 -4.42 -37.11
CA ASN A 120 -0.90 -5.02 -36.11
C ASN A 120 -0.88 -6.55 -36.19
N LEU A 121 -1.22 -7.19 -35.08
CA LEU A 121 -1.33 -8.64 -34.93
C LEU A 121 -2.46 -8.98 -33.97
N LEU A 122 -3.30 -9.94 -34.31
CA LEU A 122 -4.36 -10.45 -33.44
C LEU A 122 -3.98 -11.81 -32.89
N ILE A 123 -4.01 -11.97 -31.58
CA ILE A 123 -3.69 -13.23 -30.90
C ILE A 123 -4.87 -13.66 -30.05
N SER A 124 -5.30 -14.91 -30.14
CA SER A 124 -6.25 -15.53 -29.23
C SER A 124 -5.59 -16.66 -28.45
N VAL A 125 -5.78 -16.71 -27.16
CA VAL A 125 -5.22 -17.74 -26.25
C VAL A 125 -6.37 -18.34 -25.44
N ASP A 126 -6.57 -19.66 -25.53
CA ASP A 126 -7.50 -20.42 -24.72
C ASP A 126 -6.72 -21.19 -23.65
N TYR A 127 -7.14 -21.10 -22.40
CA TYR A 127 -6.45 -21.74 -21.27
C TYR A 127 -7.36 -21.93 -20.05
N LYS A 128 -6.89 -22.80 -19.16
CA LYS A 128 -7.43 -22.94 -17.79
C LYS A 128 -6.39 -22.47 -16.81
N LEU A 129 -6.80 -21.72 -15.80
CA LEU A 129 -5.91 -21.24 -14.75
C LEU A 129 -6.32 -21.84 -13.40
N LYS A 130 -5.44 -22.66 -12.84
CA LYS A 130 -5.63 -23.25 -11.51
C LYS A 130 -5.25 -22.28 -10.40
N VAL A 131 -6.06 -22.20 -9.36
CA VAL A 131 -5.76 -21.49 -8.12
C VAL A 131 -5.67 -22.49 -6.98
N ASP A 132 -4.46 -22.89 -6.61
CA ASP A 132 -4.26 -23.87 -5.53
C ASP A 132 -4.58 -23.28 -4.16
N GLU A 133 -4.07 -22.07 -3.88
CA GLU A 133 -4.31 -21.31 -2.64
C GLU A 133 -4.80 -19.90 -2.95
N ASN A 134 -5.73 -19.40 -2.16
CA ASN A 134 -6.20 -18.03 -2.27
C ASN A 134 -5.15 -17.05 -1.72
N SER A 135 -4.97 -15.94 -2.43
CA SER A 135 -4.01 -14.88 -2.10
C SER A 135 -4.65 -13.49 -2.27
N GLY A 136 -3.88 -12.44 -1.99
CA GLY A 136 -4.28 -11.07 -2.30
C GLY A 136 -4.36 -10.77 -3.80
N LEU A 137 -3.77 -11.60 -4.66
CA LEU A 137 -3.73 -11.39 -6.11
C LEU A 137 -4.69 -12.28 -6.88
N SER A 138 -4.91 -13.50 -6.42
CA SER A 138 -5.82 -14.47 -7.05
C SER A 138 -6.53 -15.31 -6.00
N ALA A 139 -7.84 -15.45 -6.13
CA ALA A 139 -8.67 -16.26 -5.25
C ALA A 139 -9.86 -16.82 -5.99
N ILE A 140 -10.18 -18.07 -5.72
CA ILE A 140 -11.46 -18.72 -6.09
C ILE A 140 -12.08 -19.24 -4.78
N SER A 141 -13.28 -18.78 -4.46
CA SER A 141 -14.01 -19.17 -3.26
C SER A 141 -15.50 -19.23 -3.57
N PRO A 142 -16.28 -20.06 -2.88
CA PRO A 142 -17.75 -20.08 -3.02
C PRO A 142 -18.41 -18.72 -2.76
N VAL A 143 -17.76 -17.87 -1.96
CA VAL A 143 -18.31 -16.55 -1.57
C VAL A 143 -17.76 -15.39 -2.38
N GLY A 144 -16.79 -15.62 -3.26
CA GLY A 144 -16.23 -14.58 -4.11
C GLY A 144 -14.93 -14.99 -4.78
N VAL A 145 -14.66 -14.39 -5.92
CA VAL A 145 -13.49 -14.65 -6.76
C VAL A 145 -12.77 -13.34 -7.02
N GLN A 146 -11.45 -13.37 -7.07
CA GLN A 146 -10.63 -12.19 -7.34
C GLN A 146 -9.46 -12.55 -8.24
N PHE A 147 -9.21 -11.72 -9.26
CA PHE A 147 -8.01 -11.79 -10.09
C PHE A 147 -7.48 -10.39 -10.35
N LEU A 148 -6.30 -10.09 -9.82
CA LEU A 148 -5.58 -8.83 -10.03
C LEU A 148 -4.42 -9.01 -11.02
N PRO A 149 -3.93 -7.94 -11.65
CA PRO A 149 -2.94 -8.02 -12.73
C PRO A 149 -1.66 -8.77 -12.36
N LEU A 150 -1.12 -8.55 -11.16
CA LEU A 150 0.12 -9.19 -10.71
C LEU A 150 0.01 -10.70 -10.47
N SER A 151 -1.19 -11.29 -10.56
CA SER A 151 -1.35 -12.75 -10.61
C SER A 151 -1.04 -13.32 -12.00
N PHE A 152 -0.84 -12.46 -13.01
CA PHE A 152 -0.66 -12.85 -14.41
C PHE A 152 -1.74 -13.81 -14.93
N TRP A 153 -2.97 -13.55 -14.51
CA TRP A 153 -4.12 -14.35 -14.87
C TRP A 153 -4.51 -14.25 -16.35
N TYR A 154 -4.02 -13.23 -17.05
CA TYR A 154 -4.19 -13.02 -18.49
C TYR A 154 -2.82 -12.95 -19.17
N PRO A 155 -2.72 -13.34 -20.48
CA PRO A 155 -1.45 -13.28 -21.19
C PRO A 155 -1.06 -11.83 -21.52
N THR A 156 0.22 -11.50 -21.40
CA THR A 156 0.78 -10.21 -21.79
C THR A 156 2.03 -10.40 -22.62
N PRO A 157 2.29 -9.61 -23.68
CA PRO A 157 3.49 -9.72 -24.49
C PRO A 157 4.76 -9.30 -23.75
N ASN A 158 4.62 -8.58 -22.65
CA ASN A 158 5.71 -8.10 -21.84
C ASN A 158 5.41 -8.39 -20.37
N SER A 159 6.44 -8.63 -19.55
CA SER A 159 6.19 -8.62 -18.13
C SER A 159 5.91 -7.18 -17.68
N TRP A 160 5.00 -7.04 -16.75
CA TRP A 160 4.64 -5.74 -16.16
C TRP A 160 5.86 -4.98 -15.63
N TYR A 161 6.83 -5.69 -15.06
CA TYR A 161 8.05 -5.09 -14.51
C TYR A 161 9.00 -4.52 -15.57
N PHE A 162 9.04 -5.11 -16.75
CA PHE A 162 9.99 -4.70 -17.77
C PHE A 162 9.38 -3.76 -18.81
N ALA A 163 8.10 -3.92 -19.11
CA ALA A 163 7.45 -3.13 -20.15
C ALA A 163 6.89 -1.79 -19.67
N ARG A 164 6.76 -1.60 -18.36
CA ARG A 164 6.39 -0.33 -17.74
C ARG A 164 5.28 0.39 -18.49
N GLY A 165 4.07 -0.20 -18.49
CA GLY A 165 2.88 0.35 -19.14
C GLY A 165 2.55 -0.20 -20.52
N ALA A 166 3.38 -1.07 -21.13
CA ALA A 166 3.11 -1.63 -22.45
C ALA A 166 1.89 -2.56 -22.52
N ASP A 167 1.43 -3.06 -21.38
CA ASP A 167 0.25 -3.92 -21.21
C ASP A 167 -0.98 -3.17 -20.68
N PHE A 168 -0.92 -1.84 -20.55
CA PHE A 168 -2.09 -1.01 -20.26
C PHE A 168 -2.81 -0.71 -21.57
N ALA A 169 -4.08 -1.11 -21.67
CA ALA A 169 -4.89 -0.92 -22.88
C ALA A 169 -6.38 -0.87 -22.56
N PRO A 170 -7.21 -0.37 -23.50
CA PRO A 170 -8.66 -0.54 -23.43
C PRO A 170 -9.05 -2.01 -23.30
N LEU A 171 -10.13 -2.26 -22.57
CA LEU A 171 -10.53 -3.61 -22.16
C LEU A 171 -12.02 -3.83 -22.42
N ARG A 172 -12.34 -4.97 -23.07
CA ARG A 172 -13.65 -5.59 -22.95
C ARG A 172 -13.49 -6.87 -22.13
N LEU A 173 -14.24 -6.97 -21.03
CA LEU A 173 -14.18 -8.12 -20.14
C LEU A 173 -15.58 -8.67 -19.85
N GLN A 174 -15.82 -9.91 -20.24
CA GLN A 174 -17.01 -10.67 -19.87
C GLN A 174 -16.63 -11.73 -18.84
N VAL A 175 -17.34 -11.76 -17.70
CA VAL A 175 -17.14 -12.78 -16.67
C VAL A 175 -18.46 -13.53 -16.45
N ASN A 176 -18.46 -14.82 -16.74
CA ASN A 176 -19.59 -15.72 -16.51
C ASN A 176 -19.47 -16.26 -15.07
N ALA A 177 -20.20 -15.63 -14.14
CA ALA A 177 -20.22 -16.00 -12.72
C ALA A 177 -21.41 -16.89 -12.37
N PRO A 178 -21.32 -17.71 -11.29
CA PRO A 178 -22.46 -18.40 -10.73
C PRO A 178 -23.57 -17.43 -10.31
N ASN A 179 -24.81 -17.94 -10.29
CA ASN A 179 -25.96 -17.15 -9.84
C ASN A 179 -25.76 -16.61 -8.42
N GLY A 180 -26.14 -15.34 -8.20
CA GLY A 180 -26.08 -14.67 -6.89
C GLY A 180 -24.77 -13.95 -6.59
N GLN A 181 -23.76 -14.04 -7.46
CA GLN A 181 -22.54 -13.24 -7.33
C GLN A 181 -22.55 -12.02 -8.28
N THR A 182 -22.26 -10.85 -7.73
CA THR A 182 -22.06 -9.64 -8.52
C THR A 182 -20.62 -9.59 -9.04
N VAL A 183 -20.45 -9.40 -10.35
CA VAL A 183 -19.14 -9.18 -10.97
C VAL A 183 -18.83 -7.71 -11.01
N VAL A 184 -17.60 -7.33 -10.68
CA VAL A 184 -17.11 -5.96 -10.79
C VAL A 184 -15.73 -5.95 -11.46
N SER A 185 -15.56 -5.00 -12.39
CA SER A 185 -14.30 -4.64 -13.02
C SER A 185 -14.26 -3.11 -13.26
N SER A 186 -13.36 -2.63 -14.07
CA SER A 186 -13.35 -1.22 -14.50
C SER A 186 -14.20 -0.99 -15.75
N GLY A 187 -14.62 0.26 -15.95
CA GLY A 187 -15.43 0.67 -17.11
C GLY A 187 -16.94 0.51 -16.91
N ALA A 188 -17.70 0.76 -17.94
CA ALA A 188 -19.16 0.63 -17.94
C ALA A 188 -19.59 -0.82 -18.17
N LEU A 189 -20.59 -1.29 -17.43
CA LEU A 189 -21.20 -2.60 -17.68
C LEU A 189 -22.23 -2.46 -18.80
N THR A 190 -22.00 -3.11 -19.93
CA THR A 190 -22.87 -3.08 -21.10
C THR A 190 -23.09 -4.50 -21.61
N ALA A 191 -24.33 -4.95 -21.69
CA ALA A 191 -24.68 -6.28 -22.20
C ALA A 191 -23.82 -7.41 -21.60
N ASN A 192 -23.69 -7.48 -20.28
CA ASN A 192 -22.93 -8.47 -19.52
C ASN A 192 -21.39 -8.45 -19.70
N ALA A 193 -20.85 -7.39 -20.30
CA ALA A 193 -19.41 -7.16 -20.36
C ALA A 193 -19.04 -5.78 -19.83
N PHE A 194 -17.90 -5.68 -19.19
CA PHE A 194 -17.30 -4.39 -18.85
C PHE A 194 -16.56 -3.84 -20.08
N ASP A 195 -16.89 -2.62 -20.46
CA ASP A 195 -16.23 -1.90 -21.54
C ASP A 195 -15.48 -0.70 -20.95
N GLN A 196 -14.17 -0.77 -20.98
CA GLN A 196 -13.27 0.25 -20.49
C GLN A 196 -12.50 0.87 -21.65
N LYS A 197 -12.67 2.17 -21.85
CA LYS A 197 -12.02 2.92 -22.94
C LYS A 197 -10.64 3.46 -22.56
N LEU A 198 -10.36 3.56 -21.26
CA LEU A 198 -9.06 3.99 -20.77
C LEU A 198 -8.06 2.83 -20.75
N ASN A 199 -6.78 3.18 -20.72
CA ASN A 199 -5.70 2.21 -20.63
C ASN A 199 -5.61 1.63 -19.22
N VAL A 200 -5.92 0.34 -19.07
CA VAL A 200 -5.92 -0.38 -17.79
C VAL A 200 -5.32 -1.78 -17.95
N GLN A 201 -4.92 -2.35 -16.86
CA GLN A 201 -4.62 -3.78 -16.77
C GLN A 201 -5.90 -4.54 -16.42
N PRO A 202 -6.17 -5.69 -17.07
CA PRO A 202 -7.35 -6.51 -16.78
C PRO A 202 -7.40 -7.01 -15.34
N PHE A 203 -8.55 -6.82 -14.70
CA PHE A 203 -8.85 -7.38 -13.37
C PHE A 203 -10.36 -7.59 -13.23
N PHE A 204 -10.76 -8.45 -12.31
CA PHE A 204 -12.13 -8.54 -11.84
C PHE A 204 -12.21 -9.11 -10.43
N ILE A 205 -13.33 -8.82 -9.79
CA ILE A 205 -13.72 -9.38 -8.50
C ILE A 205 -15.19 -9.78 -8.53
N THR A 206 -15.56 -10.81 -7.81
CA THR A 206 -16.96 -11.19 -7.57
C THR A 206 -17.23 -11.31 -6.09
N GLY A 207 -18.47 -11.05 -5.71
CA GLY A 207 -18.89 -11.15 -4.32
C GLY A 207 -20.38 -10.83 -4.17
N ASN A 208 -20.80 -10.74 -2.91
CA ASN A 208 -22.17 -10.37 -2.53
C ASN A 208 -22.12 -9.05 -1.75
N TRP A 209 -22.45 -7.96 -2.44
CA TRP A 209 -22.39 -6.61 -1.89
C TRP A 209 -23.75 -5.93 -1.92
N ASP A 210 -23.97 -5.06 -0.93
CA ASP A 210 -24.93 -3.98 -1.04
C ASP A 210 -24.27 -2.81 -1.78
N THR A 211 -24.99 -2.21 -2.72
CA THR A 211 -24.50 -1.06 -3.48
C THR A 211 -25.17 0.22 -2.99
N ILE A 212 -24.36 1.17 -2.54
CA ILE A 212 -24.78 2.50 -2.14
C ILE A 212 -24.20 3.49 -3.15
N THR A 213 -25.04 4.34 -3.75
CA THR A 213 -24.57 5.37 -4.67
C THR A 213 -24.79 6.75 -4.06
N THR A 214 -23.70 7.46 -3.84
CA THR A 214 -23.69 8.83 -3.30
C THR A 214 -22.69 9.65 -4.07
N SER A 215 -23.04 10.90 -4.42
CA SER A 215 -22.13 11.84 -5.12
C SER A 215 -21.52 11.25 -6.40
N ASN A 216 -22.26 10.47 -7.18
CA ASN A 216 -21.82 9.75 -8.38
C ASN A 216 -20.70 8.72 -8.14
N VAL A 217 -20.53 8.24 -6.91
CA VAL A 217 -19.64 7.17 -6.54
C VAL A 217 -20.44 5.97 -6.08
N SER A 218 -20.17 4.79 -6.64
CA SER A 218 -20.78 3.53 -6.22
C SER A 218 -19.91 2.86 -5.17
N MET A 219 -20.45 2.69 -3.98
CA MET A 219 -19.84 1.96 -2.87
C MET A 219 -20.37 0.55 -2.82
N LEU A 220 -19.51 -0.44 -2.88
CA LEU A 220 -19.86 -1.85 -2.74
C LEU A 220 -19.33 -2.34 -1.39
N ILE A 221 -20.24 -2.56 -0.43
CA ILE A 221 -19.92 -3.04 0.91
C ILE A 221 -20.49 -4.45 1.13
N PRO A 222 -19.87 -5.32 1.94
CA PRO A 222 -20.41 -6.65 2.22
C PRO A 222 -21.85 -6.57 2.71
N LYS A 223 -22.70 -7.44 2.20
CA LYS A 223 -24.14 -7.44 2.50
C LYS A 223 -24.41 -7.69 3.98
N GLY A 224 -25.28 -6.85 4.55
CA GLY A 224 -25.68 -6.97 5.97
C GLY A 224 -24.67 -6.35 6.96
N MET A 225 -23.80 -5.47 6.49
CA MET A 225 -23.01 -4.63 7.41
C MET A 225 -23.90 -3.65 8.18
N SER A 226 -23.39 -3.14 9.31
CA SER A 226 -24.11 -2.22 10.21
C SER A 226 -24.42 -0.87 9.57
N ASP A 227 -25.39 -0.12 10.18
CA ASP A 227 -25.72 1.25 9.79
C ASP A 227 -24.49 2.18 9.87
N ASP A 228 -23.58 1.96 10.84
CA ASP A 228 -22.32 2.70 10.94
C ASP A 228 -21.45 2.48 9.70
N ALA A 229 -21.44 1.25 9.13
CA ALA A 229 -20.70 0.94 7.91
C ALA A 229 -21.33 1.63 6.69
N GLN A 230 -22.65 1.70 6.61
CA GLN A 230 -23.36 2.44 5.56
C GLN A 230 -23.07 3.93 5.62
N LYS A 231 -23.08 4.52 6.84
CA LYS A 231 -22.68 5.90 7.07
C LYS A 231 -21.24 6.13 6.59
N ARG A 232 -20.31 5.24 6.94
CA ARG A 232 -18.91 5.32 6.52
C ARG A 232 -18.77 5.23 5.00
N ALA A 233 -19.55 4.37 4.33
CA ALA A 233 -19.58 4.29 2.88
C ALA A 233 -19.99 5.63 2.24
N ASN A 234 -21.04 6.28 2.75
CA ASN A 234 -21.45 7.60 2.27
C ASN A 234 -20.34 8.66 2.46
N GLU A 235 -19.67 8.68 3.60
CA GLU A 235 -18.56 9.61 3.87
C GLU A 235 -17.39 9.39 2.90
N LEU A 236 -17.05 8.14 2.60
CA LEU A 236 -15.99 7.79 1.64
C LEU A 236 -16.38 8.14 0.20
N ALA A 237 -17.65 7.98 -0.18
CA ALA A 237 -18.15 8.37 -1.49
C ALA A 237 -18.03 9.90 -1.70
N VAL A 238 -18.41 10.68 -0.71
CA VAL A 238 -18.25 12.15 -0.74
C VAL A 238 -16.77 12.52 -0.86
N LEU A 239 -15.90 11.91 -0.02
CA LEU A 239 -14.45 12.13 -0.06
C LEU A 239 -13.86 11.84 -1.44
N ALA A 240 -14.25 10.73 -2.05
CA ALA A 240 -13.75 10.34 -3.38
C ALA A 240 -14.20 11.32 -4.47
N ASN A 241 -15.44 11.80 -4.41
CA ASN A 241 -15.91 12.80 -5.36
C ASN A 241 -15.19 14.16 -5.19
N GLU A 242 -14.93 14.58 -3.96
CA GLU A 242 -14.14 15.78 -3.67
C GLU A 242 -12.70 15.65 -4.20
N ALA A 243 -12.05 14.50 -3.96
CA ALA A 243 -10.70 14.23 -4.48
C ALA A 243 -10.68 14.21 -6.03
N LYS A 244 -11.72 13.65 -6.68
CA LYS A 244 -11.89 13.67 -8.14
C LYS A 244 -12.01 15.11 -8.65
N THR A 245 -12.85 15.92 -8.02
CA THR A 245 -13.06 17.32 -8.38
C THR A 245 -11.78 18.14 -8.21
N PHE A 246 -11.08 17.95 -7.07
CA PHE A 246 -9.79 18.60 -6.80
C PHE A 246 -8.76 18.25 -7.87
N THR A 247 -8.60 16.96 -8.19
CA THR A 247 -7.63 16.51 -9.19
C THR A 247 -7.96 17.01 -10.59
N ALA A 248 -9.26 17.03 -10.95
CA ALA A 248 -9.73 17.60 -12.22
C ALA A 248 -9.40 19.09 -12.33
N GLY A 249 -9.48 19.85 -11.23
CA GLY A 249 -9.06 21.25 -11.19
C GLY A 249 -7.55 21.44 -11.47
N LEU A 250 -6.73 20.45 -11.13
CA LEU A 250 -5.29 20.49 -11.38
C LEU A 250 -4.90 19.97 -12.76
N LEU A 251 -5.43 18.83 -13.17
CA LEU A 251 -4.97 18.07 -14.34
C LEU A 251 -5.91 18.17 -15.55
N GLY A 252 -7.04 18.89 -15.43
CA GLY A 252 -8.05 19.00 -16.47
C GLY A 252 -9.21 18.01 -16.28
N ALA A 253 -10.21 18.09 -17.16
CA ALA A 253 -11.43 17.31 -17.03
C ALA A 253 -11.17 15.80 -16.91
N ALA A 254 -11.87 15.15 -15.98
CA ALA A 254 -11.85 13.71 -15.86
C ALA A 254 -12.60 13.05 -17.03
N ALA A 255 -12.17 11.86 -17.42
CA ALA A 255 -12.96 11.02 -18.31
C ALA A 255 -14.29 10.64 -17.62
N ASP A 256 -15.33 10.52 -18.42
CA ASP A 256 -16.63 10.03 -17.96
C ASP A 256 -16.58 8.50 -17.79
N ILE A 257 -16.08 8.09 -16.63
CA ILE A 257 -16.01 6.68 -16.22
C ILE A 257 -16.66 6.50 -14.85
N PRO A 258 -17.31 5.35 -14.60
CA PRO A 258 -17.84 5.05 -13.29
C PRO A 258 -16.76 5.01 -12.22
N LEU A 259 -16.97 5.75 -11.13
CA LEU A 259 -16.12 5.68 -9.94
C LEU A 259 -16.75 4.70 -8.95
N ARG A 260 -15.98 3.67 -8.57
CA ARG A 260 -16.42 2.61 -7.66
C ARG A 260 -15.39 2.42 -6.55
N ILE A 261 -15.89 2.24 -5.34
CA ILE A 261 -15.06 1.82 -4.19
C ILE A 261 -15.64 0.50 -3.69
N ILE A 262 -14.78 -0.51 -3.57
CA ILE A 262 -15.18 -1.85 -3.18
C ILE A 262 -14.50 -2.19 -1.87
N ALA A 263 -15.30 -2.55 -0.86
CA ALA A 263 -14.80 -3.15 0.36
C ALA A 263 -14.28 -4.57 0.06
N VAL A 264 -13.01 -4.79 0.34
CA VAL A 264 -12.36 -6.07 0.06
C VAL A 264 -11.60 -6.57 1.28
N ARG A 265 -11.59 -7.86 1.48
CA ARG A 265 -10.74 -8.53 2.47
C ARG A 265 -9.28 -8.64 2.00
N ARG A 266 -9.07 -8.66 0.69
CA ARG A 266 -7.76 -8.89 0.06
C ARG A 266 -7.54 -7.92 -1.09
N GLY A 267 -6.27 -7.57 -1.31
CA GLY A 267 -5.92 -6.69 -2.42
C GLY A 267 -6.31 -5.23 -2.22
N ALA A 268 -6.58 -4.81 -0.98
CA ALA A 268 -6.80 -3.41 -0.64
C ALA A 268 -5.60 -2.56 -1.10
N GLY A 269 -5.89 -1.34 -1.57
CA GLY A 269 -4.90 -0.45 -2.18
C GLY A 269 -4.74 -0.63 -3.69
N PHE A 270 -5.31 -1.68 -4.30
CA PHE A 270 -5.39 -1.79 -5.76
C PHE A 270 -6.37 -0.76 -6.33
N SER A 271 -6.02 -0.19 -7.48
CA SER A 271 -6.93 0.65 -8.26
C SER A 271 -6.68 0.53 -9.76
N GLY A 272 -7.75 0.60 -10.53
CA GLY A 272 -7.69 0.55 -11.99
C GLY A 272 -8.95 1.15 -12.62
N GLY A 273 -8.77 2.13 -13.53
CA GLY A 273 -9.84 2.69 -14.34
C GLY A 273 -11.09 3.14 -13.56
N GLY A 274 -10.91 3.85 -12.44
CA GLY A 274 -12.02 4.35 -11.63
C GLY A 274 -12.56 3.36 -10.57
N THR A 275 -12.01 2.15 -10.48
CA THR A 275 -12.37 1.18 -9.43
C THR A 275 -11.25 1.11 -8.40
N ILE A 276 -11.59 1.25 -7.12
CA ILE A 276 -10.66 1.34 -5.98
C ILE A 276 -11.01 0.27 -4.95
N PHE A 277 -10.03 -0.50 -4.50
CA PHE A 277 -10.19 -1.50 -3.46
C PHE A 277 -9.76 -0.94 -2.11
N VAL A 278 -10.66 -0.98 -1.14
CA VAL A 278 -10.45 -0.51 0.24
C VAL A 278 -10.67 -1.68 1.20
N ASP A 279 -9.81 -1.77 2.21
CA ASP A 279 -9.94 -2.79 3.26
C ASP A 279 -11.32 -2.73 3.93
N ASP A 280 -11.99 -3.87 4.05
CA ASP A 280 -13.35 -3.96 4.60
C ASP A 280 -13.44 -3.49 6.07
N ASN A 281 -12.34 -3.54 6.85
CA ASN A 281 -12.29 -3.02 8.21
C ASN A 281 -12.45 -1.49 8.28
N VAL A 282 -12.14 -0.76 7.20
CA VAL A 282 -12.31 0.71 7.13
C VAL A 282 -13.76 1.10 7.44
N PHE A 283 -14.72 0.30 6.98
CA PHE A 283 -16.14 0.58 7.16
C PHE A 283 -16.63 0.36 8.59
N ARG A 284 -15.87 -0.35 9.43
CA ARG A 284 -16.17 -0.61 10.84
C ARG A 284 -15.53 0.42 11.77
N ARG A 285 -14.52 1.16 11.30
CA ARG A 285 -13.79 2.15 12.12
C ARG A 285 -14.66 3.31 12.54
N GLN A 286 -14.38 3.83 13.70
CA GLN A 286 -15.07 4.98 14.30
C GLN A 286 -15.02 6.24 13.41
N LYS A 287 -13.94 6.43 12.65
CA LYS A 287 -13.73 7.53 11.71
C LYS A 287 -12.79 7.11 10.56
N ILE A 288 -12.79 7.88 9.48
CA ILE A 288 -11.84 7.71 8.38
C ILE A 288 -10.44 8.07 8.87
N ASP A 289 -9.48 7.23 8.57
CA ASP A 289 -8.07 7.41 8.91
C ASP A 289 -7.25 8.01 7.75
N SER A 290 -6.05 8.51 8.07
CA SER A 290 -5.18 9.20 7.12
C SER A 290 -4.76 8.30 5.94
N GLN A 291 -4.47 7.02 6.21
CA GLN A 291 -4.07 6.08 5.17
C GLN A 291 -5.21 5.83 4.17
N THR A 292 -6.44 5.73 4.65
CA THR A 292 -7.62 5.55 3.79
C THR A 292 -7.83 6.77 2.88
N VAL A 293 -7.72 8.00 3.42
CA VAL A 293 -7.81 9.22 2.60
C VAL A 293 -6.71 9.27 1.55
N MET A 294 -5.47 8.98 1.94
CA MET A 294 -4.33 8.96 1.04
C MET A 294 -4.53 7.93 -0.09
N THR A 295 -4.93 6.70 0.25
CA THR A 295 -5.18 5.63 -0.72
C THR A 295 -6.24 6.02 -1.75
N ILE A 296 -7.35 6.62 -1.32
CA ILE A 296 -8.41 7.06 -2.23
C ILE A 296 -7.92 8.21 -3.13
N ALA A 297 -7.29 9.22 -2.54
CA ALA A 297 -6.83 10.38 -3.31
C ALA A 297 -5.73 10.02 -4.33
N GLU A 298 -4.78 9.15 -3.97
CA GLU A 298 -3.78 8.62 -4.91
C GLU A 298 -4.41 7.80 -6.02
N SER A 299 -5.33 6.91 -5.68
CA SER A 299 -6.03 6.07 -6.66
C SER A 299 -6.80 6.91 -7.67
N ILE A 300 -7.37 8.02 -7.21
CA ILE A 300 -8.05 8.98 -8.07
C ILE A 300 -7.06 9.73 -8.95
N ALA A 301 -5.93 10.20 -8.41
CA ALA A 301 -4.90 10.86 -9.22
C ALA A 301 -4.35 9.95 -10.33
N LYS A 302 -4.21 8.64 -10.06
CA LYS A 302 -3.82 7.63 -11.04
C LYS A 302 -4.81 7.44 -12.19
N MET A 303 -6.04 7.93 -12.08
CA MET A 303 -6.96 7.96 -13.23
C MET A 303 -6.41 8.86 -14.35
N TRP A 304 -5.76 9.97 -14.01
CA TRP A 304 -5.05 10.82 -14.98
C TRP A 304 -3.67 10.26 -15.29
N LEU A 305 -2.90 9.91 -14.24
CA LEU A 305 -1.51 9.51 -14.33
C LEU A 305 -1.38 7.98 -14.44
N GLY A 306 -1.79 7.44 -15.58
CA GLY A 306 -1.72 6.02 -15.88
C GLY A 306 -2.91 5.44 -16.63
N ASN A 307 -4.08 6.10 -16.60
CA ASN A 307 -5.26 5.64 -17.35
C ASN A 307 -5.68 6.60 -18.45
N ILE A 308 -5.83 7.90 -18.19
CA ILE A 308 -6.10 8.92 -19.23
C ILE A 308 -4.84 9.13 -20.04
N ALA A 309 -3.73 9.48 -19.40
CA ALA A 309 -2.41 9.45 -20.01
C ALA A 309 -1.69 8.17 -19.57
N THR A 310 -1.29 7.34 -20.52
CA THR A 310 -0.51 6.14 -20.24
C THR A 310 0.88 6.56 -19.81
N VAL A 311 1.28 6.20 -18.61
CA VAL A 311 2.65 6.43 -18.14
C VAL A 311 3.53 5.27 -18.57
N GLY A 312 4.65 5.56 -19.22
CA GLY A 312 5.55 4.53 -19.75
C GLY A 312 7.02 4.87 -19.59
N GLY A 313 7.88 3.89 -19.89
CA GLY A 313 9.33 4.05 -19.97
C GLY A 313 10.05 4.18 -18.63
N ASP A 314 11.27 4.71 -18.68
CA ASP A 314 12.10 4.96 -17.49
C ASP A 314 11.46 6.03 -16.62
N GLY A 315 11.50 5.84 -15.30
CA GLY A 315 10.84 6.74 -14.36
C GLY A 315 9.31 6.56 -14.26
N PHE A 316 8.75 5.49 -14.85
CA PHE A 316 7.31 5.15 -14.71
C PHE A 316 6.80 5.32 -13.27
N GLY A 317 7.52 4.76 -12.31
CA GLY A 317 7.10 4.79 -10.89
C GLY A 317 7.08 6.20 -10.30
N VAL A 318 8.04 7.05 -10.62
CA VAL A 318 8.09 8.40 -10.05
C VAL A 318 6.98 9.30 -10.58
N ILE A 319 6.50 9.05 -11.80
CA ILE A 319 5.33 9.75 -12.35
C ILE A 319 4.07 9.15 -11.75
N ARG A 320 3.83 7.86 -11.98
CA ARG A 320 2.56 7.23 -11.60
C ARG A 320 2.33 7.21 -10.09
N GLU A 321 3.32 6.84 -9.31
CA GLU A 321 3.21 6.73 -7.85
C GLU A 321 3.58 8.05 -7.15
N GLY A 322 4.74 8.63 -7.50
CA GLY A 322 5.27 9.81 -6.82
C GLY A 322 4.44 11.08 -7.05
N LEU A 323 4.04 11.35 -8.30
CA LEU A 323 3.20 12.52 -8.60
C LEU A 323 1.78 12.33 -8.07
N SER A 324 1.23 11.10 -8.10
CA SER A 324 -0.07 10.81 -7.48
C SER A 324 -0.05 11.03 -5.96
N ARG A 325 1.01 10.62 -5.27
CA ARG A 325 1.22 10.88 -3.83
C ARG A 325 1.31 12.38 -3.55
N TYR A 326 2.00 13.11 -4.40
CA TYR A 326 2.11 14.56 -4.26
C TYR A 326 0.75 15.24 -4.38
N ILE A 327 -0.05 14.91 -5.42
CA ILE A 327 -1.40 15.45 -5.61
C ILE A 327 -2.33 15.07 -4.45
N ALA A 328 -2.27 13.83 -3.98
CA ALA A 328 -3.04 13.38 -2.82
C ALA A 328 -2.68 14.16 -1.55
N THR A 329 -1.39 14.47 -1.34
CA THR A 329 -0.96 15.31 -0.21
C THR A 329 -1.49 16.75 -0.33
N GLN A 330 -1.56 17.29 -1.55
CA GLN A 330 -2.18 18.61 -1.79
C GLN A 330 -3.70 18.58 -1.56
N PHE A 331 -4.36 17.48 -1.90
CA PHE A 331 -5.79 17.31 -1.56
C PHE A 331 -6.00 17.32 -0.04
N ILE A 332 -5.15 16.60 0.72
CA ILE A 332 -5.18 16.62 2.18
C ILE A 332 -4.96 18.05 2.71
N GLU A 333 -4.01 18.79 2.14
CA GLU A 333 -3.79 20.20 2.51
C GLU A 333 -5.01 21.09 2.26
N SER A 334 -5.64 20.92 1.10
CA SER A 334 -6.84 21.66 0.73
C SER A 334 -8.04 21.36 1.63
N LYS A 335 -8.22 20.09 2.01
CA LYS A 335 -9.41 19.65 2.77
C LYS A 335 -9.23 19.75 4.28
N TYR A 336 -8.05 19.43 4.80
CA TYR A 336 -7.78 19.29 6.24
C TYR A 336 -6.80 20.33 6.78
N GLY A 337 -6.20 21.14 5.92
CA GLY A 337 -5.27 22.21 6.26
C GLY A 337 -3.80 21.79 6.23
N LYS A 338 -2.94 22.82 6.20
CA LYS A 338 -1.49 22.68 6.06
C LYS A 338 -0.86 21.81 7.16
N GLU A 339 -1.29 21.98 8.41
CA GLU A 339 -0.72 21.24 9.55
C GLU A 339 -0.89 19.73 9.41
N ILE A 340 -2.05 19.26 8.92
CA ILE A 340 -2.30 17.84 8.67
C ILE A 340 -1.46 17.34 7.48
N ALA A 341 -1.37 18.12 6.41
CA ALA A 341 -0.53 17.77 5.27
C ALA A 341 0.97 17.72 5.65
N ASP A 342 1.42 18.58 6.56
CA ASP A 342 2.81 18.55 7.06
C ASP A 342 3.10 17.28 7.86
N ILE A 343 2.11 16.69 8.55
CA ILE A 343 2.26 15.36 9.17
C ILE A 343 2.45 14.28 8.11
N GLU A 344 1.68 14.31 7.02
CA GLU A 344 1.88 13.35 5.92
C GLU A 344 3.26 13.52 5.25
N ARG A 345 3.72 14.76 5.07
CA ARG A 345 5.09 15.05 4.58
C ARG A 345 6.16 14.53 5.52
N LEU A 346 5.94 14.64 6.84
CA LEU A 346 6.84 14.06 7.84
C LEU A 346 6.88 12.53 7.73
N ARG A 347 5.73 11.88 7.54
CA ARG A 347 5.65 10.42 7.33
C ARG A 347 6.36 9.99 6.05
N GLN A 348 6.19 10.73 4.95
CA GLN A 348 6.92 10.49 3.70
C GLN A 348 8.44 10.59 3.89
N ARG A 349 8.91 11.62 4.58
CA ARG A 349 10.32 11.82 4.91
C ARG A 349 10.86 10.67 5.77
N THR A 350 10.15 10.27 6.79
CA THR A 350 10.53 9.16 7.69
C THR A 350 10.57 7.82 6.95
N ALA A 351 9.59 7.55 6.09
CA ALA A 351 9.56 6.34 5.28
C ALA A 351 10.72 6.28 4.27
N TYR A 352 11.11 7.42 3.70
CA TYR A 352 12.29 7.48 2.84
C TYR A 352 13.59 7.33 3.64
N ALA A 353 13.70 7.96 4.82
CA ALA A 353 14.87 7.82 5.70
C ALA A 353 15.18 6.35 6.04
N ALA A 354 14.15 5.53 6.19
CA ALA A 354 14.31 4.09 6.49
C ALA A 354 15.02 3.30 5.36
N ILE A 355 15.00 3.81 4.12
CA ILE A 355 15.57 3.10 2.96
C ILE A 355 16.76 3.83 2.32
N VAL A 356 17.14 5.00 2.81
CA VAL A 356 18.13 5.88 2.18
C VAL A 356 19.48 5.20 1.90
N LYS A 357 19.90 4.26 2.75
CA LYS A 357 21.13 3.46 2.55
C LYS A 357 21.06 2.49 1.37
N ARG A 358 19.86 2.22 0.87
CA ARG A 358 19.58 1.34 -0.29
C ARG A 358 19.04 2.14 -1.47
N ASP A 359 19.08 3.49 -1.39
CA ASP A 359 18.56 4.37 -2.44
C ASP A 359 19.27 4.10 -3.78
N SER A 360 18.53 4.25 -4.85
CA SER A 360 19.02 4.14 -6.21
C SER A 360 18.36 5.19 -7.10
N PRO A 361 18.94 5.49 -8.29
CA PRO A 361 18.33 6.42 -9.22
C PRO A 361 16.89 6.03 -9.54
N LEU A 362 15.96 6.98 -9.48
CA LEU A 362 14.51 6.72 -9.66
C LEU A 362 14.15 6.22 -11.06
N THR A 363 15.02 6.46 -12.05
CA THR A 363 14.83 5.96 -13.42
C THR A 363 15.05 4.47 -13.57
N ILE A 364 15.88 3.88 -12.70
CA ILE A 364 16.27 2.46 -12.80
C ILE A 364 15.77 1.59 -11.65
N VAL A 365 15.22 2.19 -10.57
CA VAL A 365 14.69 1.43 -9.43
C VAL A 365 13.62 0.45 -9.91
N SER A 366 13.75 -0.80 -9.49
CA SER A 366 12.89 -1.88 -9.96
C SER A 366 11.67 -2.07 -9.06
N PRO A 367 10.48 -2.31 -9.63
CA PRO A 367 9.31 -2.74 -8.85
C PRO A 367 9.50 -4.04 -8.06
N LEU A 368 10.57 -4.79 -8.32
CA LEU A 368 10.95 -5.99 -7.57
C LEU A 368 11.71 -5.67 -6.28
N ASP A 369 12.24 -4.45 -6.15
CA ASP A 369 12.96 -4.03 -4.96
C ASP A 369 11.97 -3.79 -3.80
N ASP A 370 12.28 -4.28 -2.62
CA ASP A 370 11.45 -4.10 -1.42
C ASP A 370 11.32 -2.62 -0.97
N TYR A 371 12.25 -1.77 -1.43
CA TYR A 371 12.26 -0.33 -1.20
C TYR A 371 11.66 0.49 -2.35
N TYR A 372 11.12 -0.16 -3.39
CA TYR A 372 10.56 0.52 -4.57
C TYR A 372 9.53 1.60 -4.20
N PHE A 373 8.47 1.22 -3.50
CA PHE A 373 7.42 2.17 -3.14
C PHE A 373 7.91 3.31 -2.24
N PRO A 374 8.67 3.09 -1.16
CA PRO A 374 9.29 4.18 -0.41
C PRO A 374 10.11 5.14 -1.26
N ALA A 375 10.86 4.63 -2.25
CA ALA A 375 11.64 5.46 -3.15
C ALA A 375 10.75 6.25 -4.13
N VAL A 376 9.98 5.57 -4.99
CA VAL A 376 9.24 6.25 -6.06
C VAL A 376 8.08 7.09 -5.54
N THR A 377 7.43 6.67 -4.45
CA THR A 377 6.26 7.35 -3.89
C THR A 377 6.69 8.51 -3.00
N ASN A 378 7.53 8.25 -1.99
CA ASN A 378 7.83 9.26 -0.98
C ASN A 378 8.94 10.24 -1.44
N LYS A 379 10.10 9.73 -1.89
CA LYS A 379 11.13 10.59 -2.49
C LYS A 379 10.59 11.29 -3.74
N GLY A 380 9.83 10.57 -4.59
CA GLY A 380 9.18 11.13 -5.76
C GLY A 380 8.25 12.30 -5.42
N ALA A 381 7.39 12.17 -4.42
CA ALA A 381 6.49 13.25 -3.98
C ALA A 381 7.26 14.50 -3.50
N MET A 382 8.37 14.32 -2.77
CA MET A 382 9.25 15.43 -2.37
C MET A 382 9.85 16.13 -3.59
N ILE A 383 10.34 15.37 -4.58
CA ILE A 383 10.93 15.93 -5.81
C ILE A 383 9.91 16.76 -6.59
N TRP A 384 8.70 16.26 -6.80
CA TRP A 384 7.63 17.01 -7.49
C TRP A 384 7.26 18.29 -6.74
N ARG A 385 7.24 18.24 -5.41
CA ARG A 385 7.00 19.43 -4.58
C ARG A 385 8.11 20.48 -4.72
N ILE A 386 9.39 20.05 -4.76
CA ILE A 386 10.51 20.96 -5.00
C ILE A 386 10.36 21.62 -6.38
N LEU A 387 10.04 20.84 -7.41
CA LEU A 387 9.88 21.33 -8.76
C LEU A 387 8.75 22.37 -8.85
N GLU A 388 7.55 22.07 -8.31
CA GLU A 388 6.46 23.06 -8.26
C GLU A 388 6.89 24.34 -7.54
N LYS A 389 7.62 24.23 -6.39
CA LYS A 389 8.08 25.40 -5.65
C LYS A 389 9.08 26.25 -6.45
N LYS A 390 9.94 25.62 -7.28
CA LYS A 390 10.94 26.31 -8.11
C LYS A 390 10.31 27.08 -9.28
N ILE A 391 9.28 26.54 -9.91
CA ILE A 391 8.70 27.11 -11.15
C ILE A 391 7.36 27.78 -10.94
N GLY A 392 6.70 27.55 -9.83
CA GLY A 392 5.35 28.04 -9.52
C GLY A 392 4.26 27.06 -9.93
N ARG A 393 3.15 27.11 -9.17
CA ARG A 393 2.04 26.14 -9.26
C ARG A 393 1.37 26.14 -10.63
N GLU A 394 1.08 27.31 -11.17
CA GLU A 394 0.36 27.45 -12.45
C GLU A 394 1.18 26.88 -13.60
N GLU A 395 2.44 27.23 -13.70
CA GLU A 395 3.35 26.76 -14.74
C GLU A 395 3.57 25.24 -14.64
N PHE A 396 3.72 24.71 -13.42
CA PHE A 396 3.86 23.28 -13.19
C PHE A 396 2.67 22.49 -13.74
N TYR A 397 1.44 22.86 -13.37
CA TYR A 397 0.25 22.14 -13.84
C TYR A 397 -0.08 22.40 -15.31
N ASN A 398 0.25 23.56 -15.85
CA ASN A 398 0.13 23.84 -17.29
C ASN A 398 1.04 22.91 -18.11
N ALA A 399 2.27 22.72 -17.67
CA ALA A 399 3.21 21.80 -18.32
C ALA A 399 2.71 20.35 -18.26
N LEU A 400 2.24 19.89 -17.09
CA LEU A 400 1.67 18.55 -16.96
C LEU A 400 0.47 18.34 -17.88
N ARG A 401 -0.49 19.27 -17.90
CA ARG A 401 -1.65 19.20 -18.81
C ARG A 401 -1.24 19.14 -20.28
N SER A 402 -0.22 19.90 -20.64
CA SER A 402 0.28 19.92 -22.02
C SER A 402 0.95 18.61 -22.41
N SER A 403 1.73 18.01 -21.52
CA SER A 403 2.41 16.71 -21.74
C SER A 403 1.45 15.52 -21.78
N MET A 404 0.24 15.64 -21.23
CA MET A 404 -0.77 14.57 -21.28
C MET A 404 -1.71 14.61 -22.48
N LYS A 405 -1.61 15.61 -23.38
CA LYS A 405 -2.59 15.85 -24.45
C LYS A 405 -2.71 14.74 -25.47
N ASP A 406 -1.61 14.07 -25.78
CA ASP A 406 -1.55 12.97 -26.74
C ASP A 406 -1.92 11.61 -26.15
N GLY A 407 -2.19 11.56 -24.85
CA GLY A 407 -2.58 10.35 -24.13
C GLY A 407 -1.39 9.46 -23.71
N ASP A 408 -0.15 9.90 -23.91
CA ASP A 408 1.06 9.28 -23.38
C ASP A 408 1.79 10.26 -22.45
N LEU A 409 2.54 9.78 -21.50
CA LEU A 409 3.30 10.60 -20.55
C LEU A 409 4.59 9.88 -20.17
N GLN A 410 5.71 10.45 -20.59
CA GLN A 410 7.04 9.93 -20.31
C GLN A 410 7.89 10.94 -19.55
N LEU A 411 8.84 10.44 -18.76
CA LEU A 411 9.77 11.30 -18.02
C LEU A 411 10.60 12.20 -18.93
N SER A 412 10.93 11.72 -20.14
CA SER A 412 11.66 12.49 -21.16
C SER A 412 10.88 13.73 -21.63
N GLU A 413 9.54 13.61 -21.75
CA GLU A 413 8.66 14.72 -22.13
C GLU A 413 8.57 15.75 -20.99
N LEU A 414 8.41 15.28 -19.75
CA LEU A 414 8.42 16.18 -18.60
C LEU A 414 9.78 16.89 -18.41
N ARG A 415 10.89 16.20 -18.68
CA ARG A 415 12.21 16.84 -18.68
C ARG A 415 12.33 17.93 -19.74
N SER A 416 11.74 17.73 -20.92
CA SER A 416 11.70 18.72 -21.98
C SER A 416 10.81 19.89 -21.61
N ALA A 417 9.62 19.63 -21.05
CA ALA A 417 8.70 20.66 -20.57
C ALA A 417 9.30 21.52 -19.45
N PHE A 418 10.13 20.93 -18.60
CA PHE A 418 10.82 21.60 -17.49
C PHE A 418 12.32 21.84 -17.78
N SER A 419 12.70 22.06 -19.02
CA SER A 419 14.11 22.16 -19.46
C SER A 419 14.95 23.20 -18.70
N ALA A 420 14.32 24.29 -18.23
CA ALA A 420 15.00 25.30 -17.36
C ALA A 420 15.46 24.71 -16.02
N GLN A 421 14.91 23.60 -15.57
CA GLN A 421 15.26 22.90 -14.32
C GLN A 421 16.07 21.62 -14.58
N LYS A 422 16.64 21.47 -15.77
CA LYS A 422 17.38 20.26 -16.17
C LYS A 422 18.43 19.80 -15.16
N PRO A 423 19.30 20.69 -14.59
CA PRO A 423 20.30 20.24 -13.61
C PRO A 423 19.69 19.62 -12.34
N PHE A 424 18.55 20.17 -11.87
CA PHE A 424 17.82 19.61 -10.75
C PHE A 424 17.17 18.26 -11.10
N LEU A 425 16.55 18.14 -12.28
CA LEU A 425 15.89 16.91 -12.72
C LEU A 425 16.88 15.78 -12.96
N ASP A 426 18.06 16.08 -13.55
CA ASP A 426 19.13 15.11 -13.75
C ASP A 426 19.64 14.59 -12.40
N TYR A 427 19.85 15.46 -11.42
CA TYR A 427 20.20 15.06 -10.07
C TYR A 427 19.10 14.21 -9.43
N ALA A 428 17.86 14.68 -9.44
CA ALA A 428 16.76 14.09 -8.70
C ALA A 428 16.37 12.68 -9.21
N PHE A 429 16.49 12.45 -10.50
CA PHE A 429 16.05 11.20 -11.13
C PHE A 429 17.18 10.23 -11.46
N GLU A 430 18.38 10.73 -11.80
CA GLU A 430 19.51 9.90 -12.25
C GLU A 430 20.56 9.63 -11.19
N GLN A 431 20.43 10.25 -10.00
CA GLN A 431 21.43 10.09 -8.96
C GLN A 431 20.83 9.60 -7.65
N VAL A 432 21.66 8.90 -6.89
CA VAL A 432 21.37 8.58 -5.49
C VAL A 432 21.41 9.89 -4.69
N THR A 433 20.52 10.03 -3.73
CA THR A 433 20.51 11.19 -2.85
C THR A 433 21.82 11.29 -2.07
N ASP A 434 22.53 12.41 -2.24
CA ASP A 434 23.74 12.77 -1.50
C ASP A 434 23.53 14.01 -0.61
N MET A 435 22.35 14.62 -0.67
CA MET A 435 22.02 15.80 0.10
C MET A 435 21.94 15.48 1.60
N ASN A 436 22.56 16.33 2.38
CA ASN A 436 22.35 16.45 3.82
C ASN A 436 22.50 17.93 4.21
N LEU A 437 21.52 18.47 4.92
CA LEU A 437 21.46 19.86 5.37
C LEU A 437 21.72 19.88 6.88
N LEU A 438 22.76 20.57 7.29
CA LEU A 438 23.11 20.69 8.70
C LEU A 438 22.87 22.11 9.18
N VAL A 439 22.40 22.24 10.41
CA VAL A 439 22.23 23.51 11.09
C VAL A 439 23.12 23.60 12.34
N GLY A 440 23.84 24.71 12.48
CA GLY A 440 24.71 24.98 13.63
C GLY A 440 23.95 25.59 14.80
N LEU A 441 24.63 25.65 15.94
CA LEU A 441 24.11 26.34 17.13
C LEU A 441 24.01 27.86 16.89
N PRO A 442 22.97 28.52 17.40
CA PRO A 442 22.79 29.94 17.28
C PRO A 442 23.91 30.72 17.99
N GLN A 443 24.49 31.70 17.33
CA GLN A 443 25.59 32.52 17.82
C GLN A 443 25.18 33.99 17.82
N PRO A 444 25.02 34.65 18.98
CA PRO A 444 24.75 36.07 19.06
C PRO A 444 25.95 36.89 18.59
N VAL A 445 25.73 37.84 17.66
CA VAL A 445 26.75 38.73 17.11
C VAL A 445 26.15 40.12 16.90
N GLY A 446 26.55 41.12 17.69
CA GLY A 446 26.23 42.54 17.44
C GLY A 446 24.75 42.90 17.35
N GLY A 447 23.86 42.28 18.15
CA GLY A 447 22.42 42.52 18.14
C GLY A 447 21.62 41.64 17.17
N GLU A 448 22.30 40.74 16.45
CA GLU A 448 21.71 39.70 15.61
C GLU A 448 22.15 38.32 16.13
N THR A 449 21.40 37.29 15.78
CA THR A 449 21.83 35.89 16.00
C THR A 449 22.07 35.25 14.65
N LYS A 450 23.25 34.72 14.45
CA LYS A 450 23.68 34.03 13.24
C LYS A 450 23.63 32.52 13.46
N VAL A 451 23.21 31.79 12.43
CA VAL A 451 23.14 30.35 12.43
C VAL A 451 23.85 29.83 11.18
N ALA A 452 24.95 29.13 11.41
CA ALA A 452 25.69 28.50 10.32
C ALA A 452 24.92 27.34 9.74
N LEU A 453 24.95 27.21 8.41
CA LEU A 453 24.31 26.13 7.66
C LEU A 453 25.35 25.44 6.80
N ARG A 454 25.14 24.16 6.51
CA ARG A 454 25.97 23.40 5.59
C ARG A 454 25.11 22.53 4.70
N ASN A 455 25.43 22.47 3.43
CA ASN A 455 24.87 21.52 2.47
C ASN A 455 26.01 20.58 2.00
N VAL A 456 25.85 19.28 2.22
CA VAL A 456 26.82 18.26 1.79
C VAL A 456 26.56 17.84 0.35
N GLY A 457 25.29 18.00 -0.12
CA GLY A 457 24.81 17.55 -1.42
C GLY A 457 25.40 18.29 -2.62
N SER A 458 25.33 17.66 -3.77
CA SER A 458 25.88 18.15 -5.04
C SER A 458 25.04 19.21 -5.76
N ILE A 459 23.87 19.56 -5.23
CA ILE A 459 23.03 20.67 -5.73
C ILE A 459 22.78 21.70 -4.63
N GLU A 460 22.46 22.94 -5.03
CA GLU A 460 22.06 23.99 -4.09
C GLU A 460 20.71 23.69 -3.44
N ALA A 461 20.51 24.18 -2.23
CA ALA A 461 19.26 24.07 -1.50
C ALA A 461 18.72 25.44 -1.08
N GLN A 462 17.50 25.77 -1.53
CA GLN A 462 16.74 26.91 -1.03
C GLN A 462 15.91 26.47 0.16
N VAL A 463 16.23 26.96 1.33
CA VAL A 463 15.64 26.49 2.59
C VAL A 463 14.99 27.59 3.40
N ASN A 464 13.97 27.22 4.15
CA ASN A 464 13.42 28.03 5.21
C ASN A 464 14.01 27.53 6.54
N VAL A 465 14.75 28.39 7.21
CA VAL A 465 15.34 28.14 8.54
C VAL A 465 14.46 28.80 9.58
N THR A 466 14.09 28.06 10.61
CA THR A 466 13.31 28.60 11.72
C THR A 466 14.14 28.63 13.00
N ALA A 467 13.85 29.61 13.85
CA ALA A 467 14.44 29.72 15.17
C ALA A 467 13.34 29.94 16.22
N THR A 468 13.46 29.25 17.35
CA THR A 468 12.56 29.42 18.50
C THR A 468 13.34 30.08 19.65
N THR A 469 12.80 31.17 20.19
CA THR A 469 13.42 31.87 21.31
C THR A 469 13.00 31.26 22.65
N ALA A 470 13.72 31.63 23.71
CA ALA A 470 13.44 31.17 25.08
C ALA A 470 12.06 31.58 25.60
N ILE A 471 11.45 32.61 25.02
CA ILE A 471 10.09 33.07 25.34
C ILE A 471 9.02 32.49 24.40
N GLY A 472 9.40 31.54 23.50
CA GLY A 472 8.47 30.86 22.59
C GLY A 472 8.18 31.62 21.28
N GLU A 473 8.88 32.71 20.97
CA GLU A 473 8.78 33.40 19.68
C GLU A 473 9.36 32.52 18.57
N ASN A 474 8.66 32.41 17.43
CA ASN A 474 9.12 31.70 16.26
C ASN A 474 9.52 32.69 15.16
N LEU A 475 10.79 32.64 14.75
CA LEU A 475 11.37 33.43 13.70
C LEU A 475 11.63 32.57 12.48
N SER A 476 11.68 33.19 11.29
CA SER A 476 11.95 32.49 10.03
C SER A 476 12.87 33.32 9.14
N ALA A 477 13.80 32.65 8.49
CA ALA A 477 14.71 33.25 7.51
C ALA A 477 14.85 32.33 6.30
N GLN A 478 14.71 32.87 5.09
CA GLN A 478 14.98 32.16 3.86
C GLN A 478 16.42 32.37 3.43
N THR A 479 17.09 31.30 2.99
CA THR A 479 18.44 31.36 2.48
C THR A 479 18.70 30.29 1.44
N THR A 480 19.73 30.49 0.61
CA THR A 480 20.22 29.48 -0.32
C THR A 480 21.56 28.96 0.16
N ILE A 481 21.69 27.64 0.28
CA ILE A 481 22.94 26.98 0.65
C ILE A 481 23.55 26.39 -0.62
N PRO A 482 24.72 26.83 -1.06
CA PRO A 482 25.38 26.32 -2.26
C PRO A 482 25.65 24.82 -2.17
N ALA A 483 25.78 24.16 -3.33
CA ALA A 483 26.20 22.75 -3.41
C ALA A 483 27.56 22.58 -2.71
N LYS A 484 27.68 21.55 -1.86
CA LYS A 484 28.88 21.23 -1.07
C LYS A 484 29.46 22.45 -0.30
N GLY A 485 28.56 23.37 0.07
CA GLY A 485 28.92 24.69 0.59
C GLY A 485 28.34 25.02 1.95
N PHE A 486 28.59 26.23 2.36
CA PHE A 486 28.10 26.80 3.61
C PHE A 486 27.14 27.95 3.33
N GLY A 487 26.21 28.15 4.24
CA GLY A 487 25.30 29.28 4.25
C GLY A 487 25.13 29.83 5.66
N GLU A 488 24.37 30.90 5.77
CA GLU A 488 24.07 31.56 7.04
C GLU A 488 22.58 31.98 7.05
N ALA A 489 21.92 31.76 8.16
CA ALA A 489 20.64 32.40 8.46
C ALA A 489 20.84 33.43 9.57
N VAL A 490 20.23 34.62 9.40
CA VAL A 490 20.37 35.73 10.34
C VAL A 490 19.00 36.07 10.93
N PHE A 491 18.93 36.12 12.26
CA PHE A 491 17.73 36.45 12.99
C PHE A 491 17.94 37.72 13.81
N ARG A 492 17.05 38.68 13.64
CA ARG A 492 17.08 39.95 14.39
C ARG A 492 16.16 39.82 15.59
N THR A 493 16.72 39.51 16.75
CA THR A 493 16.00 39.40 18.00
C THR A 493 16.95 39.64 19.18
N ASN A 494 16.43 40.27 20.22
CA ASN A 494 17.11 40.42 21.50
C ASN A 494 16.91 39.20 22.42
N ASN A 495 15.99 38.28 22.04
CA ASN A 495 15.68 37.10 22.82
C ASN A 495 16.65 35.98 22.48
N LYS A 496 17.09 35.24 23.51
CA LYS A 496 17.97 34.08 23.32
C LYS A 496 17.27 33.02 22.44
N ILE A 497 17.84 32.68 21.30
CA ILE A 497 17.39 31.54 20.49
C ILE A 497 17.86 30.27 21.19
N VAL A 498 16.92 29.34 21.40
CA VAL A 498 17.14 28.05 22.08
C VAL A 498 17.08 26.87 21.16
N ARG A 499 16.52 27.06 19.95
CA ARG A 499 16.38 26.00 18.93
C ARG A 499 16.39 26.62 17.55
N THR A 500 17.05 25.94 16.62
CA THR A 500 17.01 26.23 15.19
C THR A 500 16.70 24.96 14.40
N GLU A 501 16.05 25.10 13.25
CA GLU A 501 15.71 23.99 12.36
C GLU A 501 15.86 24.45 10.91
N VAL A 502 16.63 23.67 10.10
CA VAL A 502 16.74 23.85 8.65
C VAL A 502 15.71 22.96 7.95
N ASP A 503 15.27 23.35 6.75
CA ASP A 503 14.23 22.67 5.97
C ASP A 503 12.95 22.41 6.77
N LYS A 504 12.46 23.44 7.47
CA LYS A 504 11.19 23.40 8.24
C LYS A 504 10.00 22.88 7.41
N ASP A 505 10.02 23.17 6.12
CA ASP A 505 8.96 22.73 5.19
C ASP A 505 9.06 21.23 4.81
N LYS A 506 10.10 20.52 5.27
CA LYS A 506 10.34 19.09 4.97
C LYS A 506 10.35 18.84 3.46
N LEU A 507 11.13 19.64 2.76
CA LEU A 507 11.10 19.71 1.31
C LEU A 507 12.07 18.71 0.66
N TYR A 508 13.29 18.61 1.21
CA TYR A 508 14.37 17.86 0.57
C TYR A 508 14.45 16.41 1.01
N PRO A 509 14.62 15.44 0.07
CA PRO A 509 15.12 14.12 0.41
C PRO A 509 16.58 14.24 0.85
N GLN A 510 16.91 13.70 2.04
CA GLN A 510 18.24 13.81 2.64
C GLN A 510 18.74 12.43 3.09
N THR A 511 20.06 12.29 3.23
CA THR A 511 20.70 11.09 3.75
C THR A 511 20.57 10.96 5.27
N GLU A 512 20.37 12.09 5.96
CA GLU A 512 20.16 12.18 7.42
C GLU A 512 19.22 13.36 7.71
N TYR A 513 18.39 13.25 8.73
CA TYR A 513 17.45 14.28 9.15
C TYR A 513 17.57 14.67 10.63
N SER A 514 18.33 13.92 11.42
CA SER A 514 18.47 14.19 12.85
C SER A 514 19.34 15.43 13.13
N ASP A 515 20.14 15.87 12.17
CA ASP A 515 20.99 17.07 12.21
C ASP A 515 20.36 18.32 11.56
N ASP A 516 19.11 18.22 11.11
CA ASP A 516 18.30 19.36 10.69
C ASP A 516 17.98 20.33 11.85
N THR A 517 18.23 19.94 13.09
CA THR A 517 17.87 20.72 14.28
C THR A 517 19.08 20.93 15.21
N ALA A 518 19.29 22.16 15.68
CA ALA A 518 20.30 22.48 16.68
C ALA A 518 19.68 23.18 17.90
N PRO A 519 19.97 22.74 19.15
CA PRO A 519 20.72 21.53 19.47
C PRO A 519 20.04 20.27 18.92
N ARG A 520 20.85 19.29 18.52
CA ARG A 520 20.36 18.00 18.04
C ARG A 520 19.48 17.33 19.11
N GLN A 521 18.28 16.91 18.73
CA GLN A 521 17.29 16.33 19.66
C GLN A 521 17.36 14.81 19.71
N PHE A 522 17.62 14.18 18.58
CA PHE A 522 17.68 12.73 18.41
C PHE A 522 18.90 12.35 17.58
N ASP A 523 19.44 11.15 17.79
CA ASP A 523 20.56 10.62 17.03
C ASP A 523 20.14 9.87 15.75
N GLU A 524 18.84 9.76 15.52
CA GLU A 524 18.24 9.07 14.38
C GLU A 524 17.21 9.95 13.68
N SER A 525 17.06 9.74 12.36
CA SER A 525 16.08 10.46 11.53
C SER A 525 14.62 10.16 11.89
N ASP A 526 14.34 8.98 12.43
CA ASP A 526 13.00 8.57 12.88
C ASP A 526 12.84 8.75 14.39
N ALA A 527 12.32 9.90 14.80
CA ALA A 527 12.04 10.20 16.20
C ALA A 527 10.97 9.27 16.82
N ILE A 528 10.02 8.76 16.03
CA ILE A 528 9.00 7.81 16.53
C ILE A 528 9.65 6.48 16.91
N LEU A 529 10.63 6.02 16.15
CA LEU A 529 11.38 4.81 16.47
C LEU A 529 12.17 4.98 17.78
N VAL A 530 12.75 6.16 18.02
CA VAL A 530 13.45 6.47 19.29
C VAL A 530 12.48 6.41 20.47
N ILE A 531 11.28 7.00 20.34
CA ILE A 531 10.24 6.93 21.37
C ILE A 531 9.81 5.48 21.62
N LYS A 532 9.54 4.74 20.52
CA LYS A 532 9.14 3.33 20.59
C LYS A 532 10.16 2.47 21.32
N ARG A 533 11.45 2.62 21.01
CA ARG A 533 12.53 1.85 21.68
C ARG A 533 12.62 2.11 23.19
N ALA A 534 12.44 3.37 23.61
CA ALA A 534 12.39 3.70 25.03
C ALA A 534 11.17 3.05 25.70
N PHE A 535 10.01 3.13 25.04
CA PHE A 535 8.77 2.52 25.50
C PHE A 535 8.88 0.99 25.63
N ASP A 536 9.42 0.31 24.63
CA ASP A 536 9.61 -1.15 24.60
C ASP A 536 10.58 -1.63 25.69
N LYS A 537 11.55 -0.79 26.08
CA LYS A 537 12.45 -1.02 27.21
C LYS A 537 11.81 -0.69 28.57
N GLN A 538 10.54 -0.29 28.59
CA GLN A 538 9.80 0.17 29.77
C GLN A 538 10.40 1.44 30.42
N ASP A 539 11.26 2.17 29.72
CA ASP A 539 11.74 3.50 30.13
C ASP A 539 10.69 4.56 29.75
N TYR A 540 9.59 4.54 30.48
CA TYR A 540 8.44 5.40 30.21
C TYR A 540 8.73 6.88 30.42
N ALA A 541 9.66 7.22 31.31
CA ALA A 541 10.07 8.61 31.53
C ALA A 541 10.80 9.18 30.32
N THR A 542 11.74 8.43 29.74
CA THR A 542 12.41 8.81 28.49
C THR A 542 11.45 8.81 27.32
N ALA A 543 10.54 7.84 27.20
CA ALA A 543 9.51 7.82 26.17
C ALA A 543 8.60 9.05 26.24
N GLU A 544 8.14 9.45 27.43
CA GLU A 544 7.36 10.67 27.66
C GLU A 544 8.15 11.91 27.23
N LYS A 545 9.39 12.08 27.72
CA LYS A 545 10.25 13.22 27.38
C LYS A 545 10.41 13.36 25.87
N ASN A 546 10.76 12.27 25.20
CA ASN A 546 10.98 12.25 23.74
C ASN A 546 9.68 12.57 22.97
N ALA A 547 8.55 11.99 23.38
CA ALA A 547 7.26 12.27 22.77
C ALA A 547 6.83 13.73 22.92
N ARG A 548 7.01 14.32 24.11
CA ARG A 548 6.76 15.75 24.33
C ARG A 548 7.65 16.63 23.46
N THR A 549 8.93 16.24 23.28
CA THR A 549 9.87 16.97 22.40
C THR A 549 9.40 16.96 20.95
N VAL A 550 8.94 15.81 20.42
CA VAL A 550 8.40 15.70 19.07
C VAL A 550 7.12 16.55 18.92
N LEU A 551 6.23 16.50 19.90
CA LEU A 551 4.96 17.23 19.88
C LEU A 551 5.11 18.75 19.98
N GLN A 552 6.24 19.27 20.47
CA GLN A 552 6.53 20.72 20.43
C GLN A 552 6.67 21.23 18.98
N THR A 553 7.15 20.40 18.07
CA THR A 553 7.40 20.76 16.67
C THR A 553 6.33 20.23 15.71
N SER A 554 5.68 19.15 16.08
CA SER A 554 4.64 18.48 15.31
C SER A 554 3.46 18.15 16.22
N PRO A 555 2.70 19.18 16.69
CA PRO A 555 1.71 19.01 17.74
C PRO A 555 0.53 18.12 17.35
N ARG A 556 0.32 17.90 16.04
CA ARG A 556 -0.75 17.06 15.51
C ARG A 556 -0.29 15.66 15.11
N LEU A 557 0.96 15.28 15.44
CA LEU A 557 1.47 13.93 15.17
C LEU A 557 0.90 12.94 16.19
N ASP A 558 -0.19 12.30 15.80
CA ASP A 558 -0.92 11.34 16.63
C ASP A 558 -0.07 10.11 17.00
N ASP A 559 0.87 9.69 16.14
CA ASP A 559 1.82 8.61 16.43
C ASP A 559 2.67 8.91 17.69
N ALA A 560 3.19 10.13 17.83
CA ALA A 560 3.92 10.55 19.02
C ALA A 560 3.00 10.71 20.23
N ARG A 561 1.79 11.25 20.01
CA ARG A 561 0.79 11.48 21.07
C ARG A 561 0.32 10.18 21.70
N ILE A 562 0.14 9.13 20.89
CA ILE A 562 -0.26 7.80 21.41
C ILE A 562 0.82 7.18 22.30
N PHE A 563 2.10 7.33 21.93
CA PHE A 563 3.20 6.87 22.81
C PHE A 563 3.29 7.70 24.09
N LEU A 564 3.06 9.02 24.02
CA LEU A 564 2.97 9.89 25.20
C LEU A 564 1.86 9.39 26.15
N ALA A 565 0.64 9.21 25.63
CA ALA A 565 -0.49 8.77 26.41
C ALA A 565 -0.25 7.42 27.09
N ARG A 566 0.31 6.46 26.37
CA ARG A 566 0.65 5.12 26.87
C ARG A 566 1.76 5.19 27.94
N ALA A 567 2.79 6.00 27.73
CA ALA A 567 3.88 6.18 28.70
C ALA A 567 3.36 6.85 29.98
N LEU A 568 2.47 7.83 29.88
CA LEU A 568 1.81 8.46 31.02
C LEU A 568 0.95 7.46 31.80
N SER A 569 0.16 6.65 31.09
CA SER A 569 -0.67 5.60 31.69
C SER A 569 0.18 4.58 32.46
N ALA A 570 1.30 4.13 31.88
CA ALA A 570 2.22 3.19 32.51
C ALA A 570 2.90 3.76 33.76
N GLN A 571 3.08 5.09 33.84
CA GLN A 571 3.59 5.79 35.02
C GLN A 571 2.51 6.13 36.07
N GLY A 572 1.25 5.74 35.84
CA GLY A 572 0.14 6.06 36.74
C GLY A 572 -0.39 7.49 36.65
N LYS A 573 0.07 8.29 35.68
CA LYS A 573 -0.41 9.66 35.42
C LYS A 573 -1.73 9.63 34.63
N THR A 574 -2.76 9.02 35.24
CA THR A 574 -4.02 8.63 34.57
C THR A 574 -4.75 9.80 33.94
N ALA A 575 -4.89 10.94 34.64
CA ALA A 575 -5.63 12.10 34.12
C ALA A 575 -4.95 12.74 32.90
N GLU A 576 -3.61 12.80 32.88
CA GLU A 576 -2.85 13.29 31.73
C GLU A 576 -2.97 12.31 30.55
N ALA A 577 -2.85 11.00 30.83
CA ALA A 577 -3.00 9.96 29.81
C ALA A 577 -4.38 10.01 29.15
N GLU A 578 -5.45 10.14 29.94
CA GLU A 578 -6.83 10.25 29.43
C GLU A 578 -6.98 11.43 28.49
N LYS A 579 -6.44 12.60 28.88
CA LYS A 579 -6.47 13.81 28.03
C LYS A 579 -5.75 13.59 26.69
N GLU A 580 -4.59 12.94 26.70
CA GLU A 580 -3.83 12.70 25.48
C GLU A 580 -4.50 11.63 24.58
N PHE A 581 -5.11 10.57 25.14
CA PHE A 581 -5.93 9.62 24.39
C PHE A 581 -7.14 10.30 23.73
N GLN A 582 -7.84 11.14 24.50
CA GLN A 582 -8.98 11.91 24.00
C GLN A 582 -8.56 12.85 22.86
N SER A 583 -7.40 13.50 22.98
CA SER A 583 -6.84 14.36 21.93
C SER A 583 -6.62 13.61 20.62
N VAL A 584 -6.16 12.36 20.67
CA VAL A 584 -6.03 11.51 19.47
C VAL A 584 -7.38 11.25 18.81
N LEU A 585 -8.42 10.91 19.60
CA LEU A 585 -9.75 10.66 19.05
C LEU A 585 -10.40 11.93 18.49
N ASN A 586 -9.99 13.10 18.95
CA ASN A 586 -10.48 14.40 18.47
C ASN A 586 -9.73 14.89 17.22
N GLU A 587 -8.57 14.28 16.84
CA GLU A 587 -7.87 14.67 15.63
C GLU A 587 -8.75 14.46 14.39
N ASN A 588 -8.63 15.37 13.41
CA ASN A 588 -9.42 15.31 12.19
C ASN A 588 -9.07 14.09 11.33
N LEU A 589 -7.77 13.74 11.28
CA LEU A 589 -7.28 12.69 10.41
C LEU A 589 -6.18 11.87 11.12
N PRO A 590 -6.53 11.10 12.18
CA PRO A 590 -5.58 10.24 12.88
C PRO A 590 -5.28 8.98 12.06
N THR A 591 -4.23 8.25 12.43
CA THR A 591 -4.00 6.89 11.91
C THR A 591 -4.96 5.89 12.56
N ALA A 592 -5.28 4.82 11.84
CA ALA A 592 -6.09 3.71 12.37
C ALA A 592 -5.45 3.10 13.64
N ARG A 593 -4.12 2.98 13.65
CA ARG A 593 -3.34 2.53 14.80
C ARG A 593 -3.56 3.42 16.03
N SER A 594 -3.49 4.73 15.84
CA SER A 594 -3.68 5.67 16.95
C SER A 594 -5.12 5.65 17.48
N ILE A 595 -6.12 5.49 16.59
CA ILE A 595 -7.51 5.27 16.98
C ILE A 595 -7.64 4.03 17.87
N ALA A 596 -7.05 2.91 17.46
CA ALA A 596 -7.12 1.65 18.19
C ALA A 596 -6.50 1.79 19.60
N TRP A 597 -5.27 2.27 19.69
CA TRP A 597 -4.60 2.43 20.98
C TRP A 597 -5.23 3.47 21.90
N ALA A 598 -5.79 4.56 21.35
CA ALA A 598 -6.51 5.54 22.16
C ALA A 598 -7.76 4.92 22.80
N ASN A 599 -8.50 4.11 22.06
CA ASN A 599 -9.64 3.39 22.59
C ASN A 599 -9.22 2.31 23.61
N VAL A 600 -8.13 1.57 23.38
CA VAL A 600 -7.58 0.64 24.37
C VAL A 600 -7.26 1.36 25.68
N GLY A 601 -6.51 2.48 25.61
CA GLY A 601 -6.11 3.23 26.81
C GLY A 601 -7.30 3.80 27.58
N LEU A 602 -8.31 4.38 26.90
CA LEU A 602 -9.54 4.85 27.54
C LEU A 602 -10.35 3.69 28.12
N GLY A 603 -10.40 2.56 27.44
CA GLY A 603 -11.02 1.33 27.96
C GLY A 603 -10.38 0.85 29.26
N GLU A 604 -9.05 0.79 29.30
CA GLU A 604 -8.30 0.40 30.49
C GLU A 604 -8.49 1.36 31.67
N ILE A 605 -8.52 2.67 31.42
CA ILE A 605 -8.77 3.69 32.45
C ILE A 605 -10.18 3.51 33.03
N ASN A 606 -11.20 3.36 32.19
CA ASN A 606 -12.58 3.15 32.63
C ASN A 606 -12.73 1.81 33.37
N LEU A 607 -12.05 0.76 32.93
CA LEU A 607 -12.05 -0.54 33.63
C LEU A 607 -11.48 -0.43 35.04
N LYS A 608 -10.35 0.27 35.22
CA LYS A 608 -9.75 0.53 36.54
C LYS A 608 -10.68 1.34 37.46
N ASN A 609 -11.45 2.25 36.88
CA ASN A 609 -12.41 3.07 37.62
C ASN A 609 -13.75 2.34 37.88
N GLY A 610 -13.89 1.07 37.52
CA GLY A 610 -15.12 0.27 37.68
C GLY A 610 -16.24 0.65 36.73
N GLN A 611 -15.98 1.45 35.72
CA GLN A 611 -16.96 1.94 34.72
C GLN A 611 -17.08 0.93 33.58
N LEU A 612 -17.56 -0.28 33.86
CA LEU A 612 -17.53 -1.42 32.94
C LEU A 612 -18.24 -1.13 31.60
N ALA A 613 -19.38 -0.45 31.61
CA ALA A 613 -20.13 -0.13 30.39
C ALA A 613 -19.35 0.81 29.46
N ASN A 614 -18.66 1.81 30.00
CA ASN A 614 -17.82 2.73 29.23
C ASN A 614 -16.57 1.99 28.73
N ALA A 615 -15.93 1.16 29.58
CA ALA A 615 -14.79 0.36 29.21
C ALA A 615 -15.12 -0.54 28.02
N LEU A 616 -16.24 -1.24 28.07
CA LEU A 616 -16.73 -2.11 26.99
C LEU A 616 -16.90 -1.34 25.69
N LYS A 617 -17.54 -0.16 25.72
CA LYS A 617 -17.72 0.69 24.54
C LYS A 617 -16.38 1.05 23.87
N TYR A 618 -15.38 1.46 24.65
CA TYR A 618 -14.05 1.78 24.11
C TYR A 618 -13.34 0.55 23.56
N PHE A 619 -13.36 -0.57 24.27
CA PHE A 619 -12.76 -1.82 23.76
C PHE A 619 -13.43 -2.30 22.46
N ASP A 620 -14.74 -2.19 22.33
CA ASP A 620 -15.46 -2.52 21.09
C ASP A 620 -15.04 -1.61 19.93
N GLN A 621 -14.82 -0.31 20.17
CA GLN A 621 -14.29 0.59 19.16
C GLN A 621 -12.85 0.22 18.74
N ALA A 622 -12.03 -0.19 19.70
CA ALA A 622 -10.67 -0.65 19.42
C ALA A 622 -10.66 -1.96 18.62
N VAL A 623 -11.55 -2.92 18.95
CA VAL A 623 -11.74 -4.16 18.19
C VAL A 623 -12.19 -3.87 16.75
N LYS A 624 -13.10 -2.91 16.55
CA LYS A 624 -13.56 -2.49 15.22
C LYS A 624 -12.47 -1.76 14.42
N ALA A 625 -11.54 -1.07 15.07
CA ALA A 625 -10.44 -0.40 14.38
C ALA A 625 -9.48 -1.39 13.71
N ASP A 626 -9.19 -2.52 14.35
CA ASP A 626 -8.42 -3.68 13.86
C ASP A 626 -7.18 -3.29 13.05
N ALA A 627 -6.35 -2.43 13.64
CA ALA A 627 -5.30 -1.73 12.89
C ALA A 627 -3.88 -2.20 13.18
N GLU A 628 -3.66 -2.89 14.30
CA GLU A 628 -2.35 -3.37 14.73
C GLU A 628 -2.52 -4.55 15.68
N TYR A 629 -1.66 -5.55 15.54
CA TYR A 629 -1.70 -6.78 16.33
C TYR A 629 -1.78 -6.55 17.84
N GLY A 630 -0.89 -5.69 18.39
CA GLY A 630 -0.86 -5.40 19.83
C GLY A 630 -2.13 -4.73 20.34
N ALA A 631 -2.70 -3.78 19.58
CA ALA A 631 -3.94 -3.12 19.93
C ALA A 631 -5.14 -4.07 19.83
N THR A 632 -5.17 -4.92 18.79
CA THR A 632 -6.22 -5.94 18.60
C THR A 632 -6.22 -6.94 19.75
N LEU A 633 -5.05 -7.41 20.22
CA LEU A 633 -4.94 -8.32 21.36
C LEU A 633 -5.39 -7.62 22.66
N ALA A 634 -4.85 -6.43 22.95
CA ALA A 634 -5.17 -5.68 24.16
C ALA A 634 -6.65 -5.32 24.27
N SER A 635 -7.27 -4.90 23.15
CA SER A 635 -8.69 -4.54 23.10
C SER A 635 -9.59 -5.75 23.45
N ARG A 636 -9.27 -6.93 22.92
CA ARG A 636 -10.06 -8.15 23.18
C ARG A 636 -9.87 -8.64 24.61
N GLN A 637 -8.63 -8.65 25.12
CA GLN A 637 -8.37 -8.98 26.52
C GLN A 637 -9.10 -8.01 27.48
N GLY A 638 -9.09 -6.72 27.18
CA GLY A 638 -9.81 -5.70 27.95
C GLY A 638 -11.32 -5.91 27.89
N ARG A 639 -11.86 -6.18 26.70
CA ARG A 639 -13.29 -6.47 26.50
C ARG A 639 -13.75 -7.67 27.33
N ASN A 640 -12.98 -8.76 27.33
CA ASN A 640 -13.29 -9.97 28.10
C ASN A 640 -13.29 -9.75 29.63
N LYS A 641 -12.48 -8.78 30.10
CA LYS A 641 -12.51 -8.36 31.52
C LYS A 641 -13.69 -7.45 31.85
N ALA A 642 -14.18 -6.70 30.90
CA ALA A 642 -15.27 -5.72 31.07
C ALA A 642 -16.66 -6.32 30.83
N SER A 643 -16.77 -7.45 30.17
CA SER A 643 -18.04 -8.07 29.78
C SER A 643 -18.18 -9.48 30.34
N ASN A 644 -19.43 -9.92 30.53
CA ASN A 644 -19.74 -11.34 30.69
C ASN A 644 -19.56 -12.08 29.33
N LEU A 645 -19.27 -13.39 29.41
CA LEU A 645 -19.19 -14.22 28.21
C LEU A 645 -20.52 -14.16 27.45
N ALA A 646 -20.44 -13.99 26.13
CA ALA A 646 -21.60 -13.95 25.28
C ALA A 646 -22.34 -15.29 25.27
N THR A 647 -23.66 -15.25 25.04
CA THR A 647 -24.41 -16.49 24.70
C THR A 647 -24.01 -16.92 23.30
N ILE A 648 -23.39 -18.08 23.20
CA ILE A 648 -22.86 -18.60 21.92
C ILE A 648 -23.95 -19.40 21.19
N GLU A 649 -24.15 -19.07 19.92
CA GLU A 649 -25.03 -19.82 19.02
C GLU A 649 -24.60 -21.31 18.94
N GLU A 650 -25.56 -22.21 18.97
CA GLU A 650 -25.30 -23.67 18.98
C GLU A 650 -24.52 -24.14 17.74
N GLY A 651 -24.79 -23.55 16.59
CA GLY A 651 -24.03 -23.82 15.35
C GLY A 651 -22.54 -23.54 15.45
N ILE A 652 -22.15 -22.49 16.18
CA ILE A 652 -20.74 -22.13 16.40
C ILE A 652 -20.09 -23.13 17.37
N LYS A 653 -20.79 -23.51 18.45
CA LYS A 653 -20.31 -24.52 19.40
C LYS A 653 -20.06 -25.83 18.70
N ASN A 654 -21.05 -26.28 17.89
CA ASN A 654 -20.97 -27.51 17.12
C ASN A 654 -19.80 -27.46 16.10
N PHE A 655 -19.57 -26.34 15.46
CA PHE A 655 -18.41 -26.15 14.56
C PHE A 655 -17.10 -26.42 15.31
N PHE A 656 -16.87 -25.75 16.46
CA PHE A 656 -15.61 -25.91 17.21
C PHE A 656 -15.49 -27.30 17.81
N ALA A 657 -16.57 -27.93 18.29
CA ALA A 657 -16.51 -29.30 18.76
C ALA A 657 -16.11 -30.31 17.64
N GLN A 658 -16.54 -30.05 16.41
CA GLN A 658 -16.10 -30.83 15.25
C GLN A 658 -14.66 -30.50 14.87
N PHE A 659 -14.26 -29.23 14.93
CA PHE A 659 -12.92 -28.80 14.61
C PHE A 659 -11.88 -29.35 15.61
N ASP A 660 -12.17 -29.31 16.91
CA ASP A 660 -11.33 -29.88 17.97
C ASP A 660 -11.08 -31.38 17.75
N LYS A 661 -12.14 -32.12 17.42
CA LYS A 661 -12.07 -33.54 17.10
C LYS A 661 -11.25 -33.79 15.81
N ALA A 662 -11.48 -33.01 14.78
CA ALA A 662 -10.77 -33.15 13.51
C ALA A 662 -9.28 -32.82 13.62
N ALA A 663 -8.93 -31.80 14.43
CA ALA A 663 -7.55 -31.36 14.63
C ALA A 663 -6.66 -32.47 15.22
N VAL A 664 -7.22 -33.34 16.08
CA VAL A 664 -6.49 -34.45 16.74
C VAL A 664 -6.68 -35.80 16.00
N SER A 665 -7.49 -35.85 14.96
CA SER A 665 -7.83 -37.12 14.28
C SER A 665 -6.72 -37.70 13.41
N ASN A 666 -5.65 -36.97 13.15
CA ASN A 666 -4.60 -37.29 12.18
C ASN A 666 -5.08 -37.49 10.72
N ARG A 667 -6.35 -37.14 10.43
CA ARG A 667 -6.96 -37.27 9.10
C ARG A 667 -7.08 -35.90 8.44
N LYS A 668 -6.22 -35.63 7.49
CA LYS A 668 -6.21 -34.38 6.74
C LYS A 668 -7.58 -34.03 6.13
N THR A 669 -8.30 -35.03 5.66
CA THR A 669 -9.63 -34.86 5.03
C THR A 669 -10.69 -34.35 6.00
N GLU A 670 -10.63 -34.74 7.29
CA GLU A 670 -11.57 -34.26 8.31
C GLU A 670 -11.39 -32.77 8.57
N VAL A 671 -10.13 -32.30 8.74
CA VAL A 671 -9.83 -30.87 8.88
C VAL A 671 -10.24 -30.12 7.61
N GLN A 672 -9.85 -30.62 6.42
CA GLN A 672 -10.18 -29.98 5.14
C GLN A 672 -11.69 -29.83 4.92
N SER A 673 -12.52 -30.77 5.39
CA SER A 673 -13.95 -30.68 5.26
C SER A 673 -14.59 -29.51 6.02
N LEU A 674 -13.90 -28.97 7.02
CA LEU A 674 -14.32 -27.83 7.84
C LEU A 674 -13.79 -26.48 7.31
N LEU A 675 -12.91 -26.49 6.31
CA LEU A 675 -12.37 -25.29 5.71
C LEU A 675 -13.26 -24.78 4.57
N LEU A 676 -13.25 -23.49 4.38
CA LEU A 676 -13.72 -22.88 3.13
C LEU A 676 -12.70 -23.21 2.02
N SER A 677 -13.16 -23.64 0.88
CA SER A 677 -12.30 -24.09 -0.22
C SER A 677 -11.26 -23.03 -0.60
N GLY A 678 -9.96 -23.42 -0.60
CA GLY A 678 -8.82 -22.56 -0.91
C GLY A 678 -8.36 -21.64 0.21
N GLU A 679 -9.04 -21.64 1.36
CA GLU A 679 -8.68 -20.83 2.52
C GLU A 679 -7.90 -21.65 3.55
N VAL A 680 -7.02 -20.98 4.28
CA VAL A 680 -6.28 -21.50 5.46
C VAL A 680 -5.63 -22.88 5.30
N ALA A 681 -5.31 -23.28 4.07
CA ALA A 681 -4.74 -24.59 3.77
C ALA A 681 -3.41 -24.88 4.50
N LYS A 682 -2.54 -23.86 4.63
CA LYS A 682 -1.26 -23.96 5.35
C LYS A 682 -1.46 -24.16 6.85
N PHE A 683 -2.43 -23.47 7.44
CA PHE A 683 -2.78 -23.64 8.84
C PHE A 683 -3.27 -25.09 9.10
N ALA A 684 -4.19 -25.58 8.28
CA ALA A 684 -4.68 -26.93 8.39
C ALA A 684 -3.59 -28.01 8.16
N ALA A 685 -2.68 -27.76 7.22
CA ALA A 685 -1.53 -28.66 6.99
C ALA A 685 -0.61 -28.75 8.23
N GLY A 686 -0.44 -27.64 8.96
CA GLY A 686 0.33 -27.60 10.21
C GLY A 686 -0.32 -28.34 11.38
N LEU A 687 -1.64 -28.58 11.32
CA LEU A 687 -2.36 -29.32 12.36
C LEU A 687 -2.35 -30.84 12.12
N SER A 688 -2.49 -31.26 10.87
CA SER A 688 -2.67 -32.68 10.53
C SER A 688 -1.44 -33.53 10.89
N GLY A 689 -1.62 -34.50 11.77
CA GLY A 689 -0.55 -35.40 12.24
C GLY A 689 0.47 -34.75 13.18
N GLN A 690 0.21 -33.53 13.63
CA GLN A 690 1.09 -32.79 14.53
C GLN A 690 0.41 -32.42 15.85
N THR A 691 -0.89 -32.68 16.00
CA THR A 691 -1.69 -32.23 17.14
C THR A 691 -2.09 -33.42 18.04
N GLU A 692 -1.63 -33.40 19.31
CA GLU A 692 -2.02 -34.37 20.34
C GLU A 692 -3.28 -33.93 21.08
N GLN A 693 -3.42 -32.62 21.33
CA GLN A 693 -4.56 -32.04 22.01
C GLN A 693 -4.93 -30.70 21.36
N TRP A 694 -6.23 -30.49 21.20
CA TRP A 694 -6.81 -29.23 20.74
C TRP A 694 -8.14 -29.01 21.43
N GLN A 695 -8.28 -27.92 22.18
CA GLN A 695 -9.49 -27.56 22.90
C GLN A 695 -9.79 -26.09 22.69
N THR A 696 -10.96 -25.79 22.19
CA THR A 696 -11.42 -24.43 21.89
C THR A 696 -12.51 -24.00 22.87
N LYS A 697 -12.26 -22.90 23.59
CA LYS A 697 -13.28 -22.19 24.38
C LYS A 697 -13.63 -20.90 23.69
N VAL A 698 -14.85 -20.78 23.16
CA VAL A 698 -15.35 -19.53 22.57
C VAL A 698 -15.58 -18.48 23.64
N LEU A 699 -15.04 -17.28 23.46
CA LEU A 699 -15.14 -16.15 24.38
C LEU A 699 -16.16 -15.12 23.89
N GLN A 700 -16.02 -14.67 22.62
CA GLN A 700 -16.87 -13.65 22.00
C GLN A 700 -17.12 -13.98 20.53
N VAL A 701 -18.22 -13.48 19.99
CA VAL A 701 -18.58 -13.58 18.57
C VAL A 701 -18.94 -12.19 18.06
N ASP A 702 -18.22 -11.73 17.07
CA ASP A 702 -18.48 -10.45 16.40
C ASP A 702 -19.07 -10.72 15.01
N LYS A 703 -20.31 -10.29 14.76
CA LYS A 703 -20.88 -10.29 13.42
C LYS A 703 -20.09 -9.28 12.55
N PHE A 704 -19.60 -9.76 11.41
CA PHE A 704 -18.91 -8.90 10.45
C PHE A 704 -19.88 -8.45 9.35
N ASP A 705 -20.55 -9.40 8.72
CA ASP A 705 -21.61 -9.23 7.72
C ASP A 705 -22.61 -10.38 7.81
N ASP A 706 -23.49 -10.55 6.83
CA ASP A 706 -24.51 -11.61 6.88
C ASP A 706 -23.94 -13.03 6.85
N ASN A 707 -22.77 -13.22 6.25
CA ASN A 707 -22.16 -14.53 6.07
C ASN A 707 -20.92 -14.76 6.94
N ASN A 708 -20.29 -13.69 7.43
CA ASN A 708 -19.01 -13.76 8.12
C ASN A 708 -19.12 -13.33 9.58
N ILE A 709 -18.51 -14.12 10.45
CA ILE A 709 -18.34 -13.81 11.86
C ILE A 709 -16.86 -13.94 12.26
N LEU A 710 -16.43 -13.14 13.22
CA LEU A 710 -15.15 -13.29 13.89
C LEU A 710 -15.40 -13.91 15.26
N VAL A 711 -14.73 -15.03 15.52
CA VAL A 711 -14.88 -15.75 16.78
C VAL A 711 -13.59 -15.67 17.56
N GLU A 712 -13.65 -15.02 18.70
CA GLU A 712 -12.55 -14.97 19.65
C GLU A 712 -12.59 -16.20 20.55
N THR A 713 -11.46 -16.86 20.68
CA THR A 713 -11.35 -18.12 21.44
C THR A 713 -10.14 -18.10 22.35
N ASN A 714 -10.24 -18.83 23.44
CA ASN A 714 -9.08 -19.32 24.19
C ASN A 714 -8.82 -20.75 23.74
N LEU A 715 -7.57 -21.04 23.39
CA LEU A 715 -7.10 -22.35 22.96
C LEU A 715 -6.19 -22.98 23.99
N ASN A 716 -6.35 -24.30 24.17
CA ASN A 716 -5.35 -25.15 24.81
C ASN A 716 -4.89 -26.17 23.76
N VAL A 717 -3.62 -26.12 23.40
CA VAL A 717 -3.05 -26.90 22.30
C VAL A 717 -1.82 -27.66 22.79
N LYS A 718 -1.71 -28.92 22.42
CA LYS A 718 -0.49 -29.69 22.55
C LYS A 718 -0.11 -30.26 21.18
N LEU A 719 1.02 -29.80 20.67
CA LEU A 719 1.61 -30.35 19.47
C LEU A 719 2.55 -31.50 19.80
N LEU A 720 2.80 -32.38 18.82
CA LEU A 720 3.69 -33.52 18.96
C LEU A 720 5.09 -33.05 19.39
N ASN A 721 5.64 -33.66 20.44
CA ASN A 721 6.96 -33.32 21.01
C ASN A 721 7.11 -31.87 21.53
N ARG A 722 5.99 -31.21 21.89
CA ARG A 722 6.00 -29.88 22.52
C ARG A 722 5.27 -29.91 23.86
N GLU A 723 5.59 -28.96 24.73
CA GLU A 723 4.79 -28.70 25.92
C GLU A 723 3.40 -28.15 25.55
N PRO A 724 2.40 -28.36 26.43
CA PRO A 724 1.10 -27.74 26.21
C PRO A 724 1.19 -26.22 26.20
N GLU A 725 0.55 -25.61 25.23
CA GLU A 725 0.49 -24.15 25.04
C GLU A 725 -0.96 -23.68 25.18
N SER A 726 -1.16 -22.46 25.66
CA SER A 726 -2.49 -21.84 25.73
C SER A 726 -2.47 -20.39 25.33
N GLY A 727 -3.59 -19.89 24.80
CA GLY A 727 -3.65 -18.50 24.38
C GLY A 727 -4.90 -18.12 23.61
N THR A 728 -4.85 -16.97 22.97
CA THR A 728 -5.98 -16.41 22.23
C THR A 728 -5.82 -16.66 20.74
N ALA A 729 -6.91 -17.08 20.08
CA ALA A 729 -7.02 -17.08 18.63
C ALA A 729 -8.30 -16.39 18.18
N ILE A 730 -8.24 -15.78 17.00
CA ILE A 730 -9.40 -15.17 16.34
C ILE A 730 -9.58 -15.87 15.00
N PHE A 731 -10.70 -16.55 14.90
CA PHE A 731 -11.08 -17.28 13.70
C PHE A 731 -12.18 -16.54 12.94
N ARG A 732 -12.02 -16.45 11.62
CA ARG A 732 -13.13 -16.05 10.74
C ARG A 732 -13.88 -17.28 10.30
N LEU A 733 -15.16 -17.32 10.57
CA LEU A 733 -16.07 -18.34 10.07
C LEU A 733 -16.98 -17.73 9.01
N THR A 734 -17.16 -18.46 7.92
CA THR A 734 -18.10 -18.10 6.84
C THR A 734 -19.23 -19.11 6.81
N LYS A 735 -20.47 -18.63 6.77
CA LYS A 735 -21.67 -19.44 6.68
C LYS A 735 -21.96 -19.82 5.23
N ILE A 736 -22.01 -21.13 4.95
CA ILE A 736 -22.40 -21.68 3.66
C ILE A 736 -23.65 -22.54 3.89
N GLY A 737 -24.80 -22.08 3.41
CA GLY A 737 -26.06 -22.66 3.76
C GLY A 737 -26.29 -22.57 5.28
N ASN A 738 -26.44 -23.73 5.93
CA ASN A 738 -26.64 -23.82 7.38
C ASN A 738 -25.36 -24.14 8.18
N ASN A 739 -24.22 -24.31 7.49
CA ASN A 739 -22.97 -24.73 8.12
C ASN A 739 -21.93 -23.61 8.15
N TYR A 740 -21.12 -23.59 9.20
CA TYR A 740 -19.94 -22.74 9.27
C TYR A 740 -18.72 -23.45 8.66
N LYS A 741 -17.86 -22.67 8.01
CA LYS A 741 -16.56 -23.09 7.49
C LYS A 741 -15.48 -22.12 7.97
N LEU A 742 -14.31 -22.63 8.33
CA LEU A 742 -13.16 -21.81 8.67
C LEU A 742 -12.63 -21.13 7.41
N SER A 743 -12.69 -19.82 7.37
CA SER A 743 -12.25 -19.00 6.23
C SER A 743 -11.06 -18.08 6.55
N GLY A 744 -10.64 -17.99 7.82
CA GLY A 744 -9.49 -17.19 8.21
C GLY A 744 -9.01 -17.49 9.62
N VAL A 745 -7.74 -17.24 9.84
CA VAL A 745 -7.10 -17.16 11.17
C VAL A 745 -6.53 -15.75 11.23
N GLU A 746 -7.28 -14.84 11.88
CA GLU A 746 -6.94 -13.41 11.90
C GLU A 746 -5.87 -13.12 12.96
N MET A 747 -5.83 -13.92 14.02
CA MET A 747 -4.83 -13.87 15.08
C MET A 747 -4.61 -15.26 15.65
N PHE A 748 -3.37 -15.59 15.99
CA PHE A 748 -3.01 -16.81 16.69
C PHE A 748 -1.88 -16.50 17.67
N GLU A 749 -2.23 -16.33 18.94
CA GLU A 749 -1.31 -16.03 20.05
C GLU A 749 -1.43 -17.14 21.08
N VAL A 750 -0.83 -18.30 20.76
CA VAL A 750 -0.82 -19.49 21.60
C VAL A 750 0.64 -19.81 21.92
N ARG A 751 0.98 -19.80 23.21
CA ARG A 751 2.34 -19.98 23.71
C ARG A 751 2.37 -20.89 24.93
#